data_84a92b9582830a1969fd2ee1394c60e4
#
_entry.id   84a92b9582830a1969fd2ee1394c60e4
#
_cell.length_a   1.000
_cell.length_b   1.000
_cell.length_c   1.000
_cell.angle_alpha   90.00
_cell.angle_beta   90.00
_cell.angle_gamma   90.00
#
_symmetry.space_group_name_H-M   'P 1'
#
loop_
_entity.id
_entity.type
_entity.pdbx_description
1 polymer ?
#
loop_
_entity_poly.entity_id
_entity_poly.type
_entity_poly.pdbx_seq_one_letter_code
_entity_poly.pdbx_strand_id
1 'polypeptide(L)'
;MKKLFSTLLLLLVISAPIFAAQVTGKVIDAGTKQAIDFANVSVLKGSDPAPVKGTVTDEKGEFVLDLADGSYTLVASFMGYSEQKREVTVAGKPVQVRFALREDSKMLQDVEVVGQGSSMRFELDKKVFTVDQNIASAGASVSEVLENIPSVEVDQEGNISLRNSEDVEIWINGKPAGLNSENRGQVLQQMPAGTIEKIELITNPSAKYSPEGTSGIINLVMKKDRAAGFYGSVQAGINYALAAPWTTPPGANVGFNINFNAGPVDGYFNVGYRYHTSNGGSITDRYNLDGTGSEKLDSTLINSHLTQEGQQSHRGGGMFGRAGLNFHVAQGHTIGVSGFGMVSDPKVFNSINSNHRTYTFTDRLNPANNREFTRDQNGNAYHPGGMATLDYTFEQDAHKLYVSGTYNNFGFNMLTGYTQIEGVDTTYQDQNSLSNGQGIEVKADYEWKPTPQSRLEAGYDYTRNWSNSFADAHNNNAEGAHINELFPYYSDASGLTQNHAFYVTYGNRFWDKLSIQVGLRGEYYMRHLESFYKDKDGNVQDSYAGMENKKDTSYFQLFPSAYISYDFGNGHELQLNYTRRVNRPWGHQINPRMDFSDSTNISYGNVNLLPAYSNNLELNYLKTWERHTLSAGVFWKYREGAVQNVKYMDSDGRTMKNTYLNVATRQELGVEVVAKNRLFGELLQLTTSANFYWNNISAVDQEMYHLGDTIPVHLPGQNIFAGSVRVNAQFLFTKNFSGQITAAYRSPRVVAQGTTSHSYSLDLGLRYTLLNKQLALALNVRDVLDSRARRNITWGDGFWQFSENRWHSRSVSFTITYNFGNQRGRRPNRQDGDLGGAGDDFDDSGNTNTDSSF
;
A
#
# COMPACT_ATOMS: atom_id res chain seq x y z
N MET A 1 -6.62 17.65 -57.70
CA MET A 1 -5.38 16.89 -57.38
C MET A 1 -4.15 17.25 -58.23
N LYS A 2 -4.25 17.98 -59.34
CA LYS A 2 -3.06 18.42 -60.15
C LYS A 2 -2.41 19.71 -59.71
N LYS A 3 -3.03 20.54 -58.84
CA LYS A 3 -2.46 21.81 -58.33
C LYS A 3 -1.74 21.68 -56.99
N LEU A 4 -1.91 20.54 -56.26
CA LEU A 4 -1.20 20.28 -54.99
C LEU A 4 0.20 19.66 -55.22
N PHE A 5 0.40 19.01 -56.38
CA PHE A 5 1.67 18.36 -56.72
C PHE A 5 2.73 19.36 -57.26
N SER A 6 2.32 20.48 -57.79
CA SER A 6 3.25 21.48 -58.30
C SER A 6 3.80 22.41 -57.22
N THR A 7 3.11 22.54 -56.08
CA THR A 7 3.57 23.39 -54.96
C THR A 7 4.53 22.60 -54.04
N LEU A 8 4.46 21.28 -54.03
CA LEU A 8 5.38 20.43 -53.29
C LEU A 8 6.72 20.20 -53.99
N LEU A 9 6.76 20.40 -55.33
CA LEU A 9 7.99 20.27 -56.13
C LEU A 9 8.81 21.57 -56.16
N LEU A 10 8.24 22.71 -55.78
CA LEU A 10 8.93 24.00 -55.77
C LEU A 10 9.58 24.33 -54.41
N LEU A 11 9.34 23.52 -53.37
CA LEU A 11 9.95 23.63 -52.03
C LEU A 11 11.19 22.72 -51.85
N LEU A 12 11.60 22.00 -52.87
CA LEU A 12 12.69 21.04 -52.83
C LEU A 12 13.98 21.52 -53.53
N VAL A 13 14.09 22.78 -53.90
CA VAL A 13 15.20 23.30 -54.72
C VAL A 13 15.94 24.50 -54.06
N ILE A 14 15.86 24.72 -52.77
CA ILE A 14 16.78 25.64 -52.08
C ILE A 14 17.28 24.99 -50.76
N SER A 15 18.06 23.90 -50.88
CA SER A 15 19.06 23.54 -49.91
C SER A 15 20.45 23.71 -50.57
N ALA A 16 21.01 24.86 -50.46
CA ALA A 16 22.43 25.03 -50.71
C ALA A 16 23.18 24.14 -49.70
N PRO A 17 24.14 23.30 -50.13
CA PRO A 17 24.94 22.54 -49.20
C PRO A 17 25.79 23.50 -48.38
N ILE A 18 25.48 23.65 -47.10
CA ILE A 18 26.41 24.23 -46.13
C ILE A 18 27.56 23.24 -46.06
N PHE A 19 28.69 23.56 -46.63
CA PHE A 19 29.91 22.79 -46.48
C PHE A 19 30.36 22.90 -45.03
N ALA A 20 30.01 21.92 -44.19
CA ALA A 20 30.59 21.78 -42.89
C ALA A 20 31.98 21.14 -43.05
N ALA A 21 33.00 21.80 -42.57
CA ALA A 21 34.34 21.20 -42.54
C ALA A 21 34.43 20.25 -41.35
N GLN A 22 35.09 19.13 -41.57
CA GLN A 22 35.26 18.06 -40.56
C GLN A 22 36.39 18.42 -39.60
N VAL A 23 36.08 18.46 -38.30
CA VAL A 23 37.08 18.56 -37.22
C VAL A 23 37.25 17.18 -36.61
N THR A 24 38.42 16.61 -36.76
CA THR A 24 38.78 15.30 -36.21
C THR A 24 39.83 15.43 -35.09
N GLY A 25 39.85 14.53 -34.16
CA GLY A 25 40.89 14.61 -33.16
C GLY A 25 41.00 13.34 -32.31
N LYS A 26 41.95 13.40 -31.38
CA LYS A 26 42.26 12.31 -30.47
C LYS A 26 42.46 12.82 -29.06
N VAL A 27 41.87 12.13 -28.10
CA VAL A 27 42.06 12.39 -26.65
C VAL A 27 42.87 11.27 -26.06
N ILE A 28 43.95 11.62 -25.37
CA ILE A 28 44.87 10.68 -24.73
C ILE A 28 45.17 11.10 -23.29
N ASP A 29 45.58 10.18 -22.47
CA ASP A 29 46.19 10.45 -21.18
C ASP A 29 47.57 11.07 -21.33
N ALA A 30 47.87 12.15 -20.59
CA ALA A 30 49.14 12.88 -20.73
C ALA A 30 50.35 12.13 -20.15
N GLY A 31 50.16 11.25 -19.15
CA GLY A 31 51.16 10.42 -18.50
C GLY A 31 51.43 9.13 -19.26
N THR A 32 50.38 8.32 -19.44
CA THR A 32 50.48 6.96 -20.03
C THR A 32 50.50 6.95 -21.56
N LYS A 33 50.06 8.06 -22.21
CA LYS A 33 49.84 8.17 -23.68
C LYS A 33 48.74 7.21 -24.21
N GLN A 34 48.02 6.52 -23.37
CA GLN A 34 46.90 5.67 -23.79
C GLN A 34 45.74 6.50 -24.29
N ALA A 35 44.95 5.94 -25.20
CA ALA A 35 43.69 6.54 -25.65
C ALA A 35 42.68 6.59 -24.51
N ILE A 36 41.94 7.70 -24.40
CA ILE A 36 40.82 7.82 -23.48
C ILE A 36 39.52 7.66 -24.29
N ASP A 37 38.85 6.55 -24.11
CA ASP A 37 37.55 6.26 -24.69
C ASP A 37 36.43 7.00 -23.94
N PHE A 38 35.36 7.32 -24.64
CA PHE A 38 34.20 8.04 -24.10
C PHE A 38 34.54 9.40 -23.44
N ALA A 39 35.67 10.03 -23.76
CA ALA A 39 35.92 11.39 -23.34
C ALA A 39 34.96 12.35 -24.07
N ASN A 40 34.37 13.27 -23.32
CA ASN A 40 33.44 14.25 -23.88
C ASN A 40 34.24 15.39 -24.57
N VAL A 41 33.88 15.70 -25.80
CA VAL A 41 34.42 16.85 -26.57
C VAL A 41 33.28 17.76 -26.92
N SER A 42 33.21 18.92 -26.26
CA SER A 42 32.19 19.95 -26.47
C SER A 42 32.75 21.14 -27.25
N VAL A 43 31.92 21.80 -28.01
CA VAL A 43 32.24 22.94 -28.90
C VAL A 43 31.54 24.18 -28.38
N LEU A 44 32.30 25.19 -28.02
CA LEU A 44 31.80 26.52 -27.62
C LEU A 44 32.04 27.52 -28.74
N LYS A 45 31.14 28.52 -28.90
CA LYS A 45 31.26 29.60 -29.89
C LYS A 45 31.23 30.96 -29.21
N GLY A 46 32.33 31.69 -29.33
CA GLY A 46 32.48 33.01 -28.68
C GLY A 46 32.61 32.89 -27.17
N SER A 47 32.00 33.81 -26.43
CA SER A 47 32.00 33.81 -24.93
C SER A 47 30.81 33.10 -24.31
N ASP A 48 29.95 32.46 -25.10
CA ASP A 48 28.81 31.72 -24.60
C ASP A 48 29.29 30.40 -23.94
N PRO A 49 28.98 30.13 -22.68
CA PRO A 49 29.35 28.89 -22.01
C PRO A 49 28.55 27.67 -22.49
N ALA A 50 27.43 27.88 -23.22
CA ALA A 50 26.61 26.78 -23.71
C ALA A 50 27.27 26.10 -24.94
N PRO A 51 27.45 24.79 -24.97
CA PRO A 51 28.03 24.08 -26.10
C PRO A 51 27.08 24.10 -27.31
N VAL A 52 27.54 24.57 -28.45
CA VAL A 52 26.78 24.55 -29.71
C VAL A 52 26.75 23.16 -30.36
N LYS A 53 27.70 22.30 -30.03
CA LYS A 53 27.80 20.90 -30.49
C LYS A 53 28.71 20.11 -29.56
N GLY A 54 28.56 18.78 -29.53
CA GLY A 54 29.44 17.88 -28.76
C GLY A 54 29.47 16.46 -29.35
N THR A 55 30.52 15.71 -29.00
CA THR A 55 30.69 14.33 -29.34
C THR A 55 31.48 13.63 -28.22
N VAL A 56 31.59 12.29 -28.30
CA VAL A 56 32.42 11.49 -27.38
C VAL A 56 33.47 10.73 -28.22
N THR A 57 34.59 10.42 -27.62
CA THR A 57 35.64 9.64 -28.27
C THR A 57 35.27 8.15 -28.36
N ASP A 58 35.70 7.48 -29.41
CA ASP A 58 35.61 6.03 -29.59
C ASP A 58 36.67 5.26 -28.74
N GLU A 59 36.71 3.91 -28.89
CA GLU A 59 37.64 3.02 -28.18
C GLU A 59 39.12 3.34 -28.47
N LYS A 60 39.41 4.09 -29.57
CA LYS A 60 40.77 4.53 -29.92
C LYS A 60 41.05 5.95 -29.45
N GLY A 61 40.08 6.55 -28.70
CA GLY A 61 40.14 7.94 -28.25
C GLY A 61 39.94 8.94 -29.37
N GLU A 62 39.39 8.56 -30.52
CA GLU A 62 39.19 9.42 -31.69
C GLU A 62 37.79 10.00 -31.70
N PHE A 63 37.66 11.26 -32.23
CA PHE A 63 36.38 11.92 -32.35
C PHE A 63 36.27 12.66 -33.70
N VAL A 64 35.04 12.84 -34.13
CA VAL A 64 34.70 13.54 -35.36
C VAL A 64 33.57 14.55 -35.11
N LEU A 65 33.71 15.78 -35.61
CA LEU A 65 32.73 16.85 -35.50
C LEU A 65 32.62 17.56 -36.83
N ASP A 66 31.40 17.75 -37.35
CA ASP A 66 31.16 18.57 -38.52
C ASP A 66 30.73 19.98 -38.06
N LEU A 67 31.54 20.99 -38.36
CA LEU A 67 31.32 22.37 -37.96
C LEU A 67 31.29 23.31 -39.21
N ALA A 68 30.42 24.31 -39.16
CA ALA A 68 30.43 25.37 -40.15
C ALA A 68 31.70 26.26 -39.99
N ASP A 69 32.02 27.02 -41.00
CA ASP A 69 33.14 27.97 -40.94
C ASP A 69 32.95 28.94 -39.77
N GLY A 70 34.00 29.12 -38.98
CA GLY A 70 33.97 29.98 -37.79
C GLY A 70 35.08 29.64 -36.79
N SER A 71 35.20 30.46 -35.75
CA SER A 71 36.12 30.24 -34.64
C SER A 71 35.37 29.60 -33.48
N TYR A 72 35.93 28.52 -32.94
CA TYR A 72 35.34 27.69 -31.86
C TYR A 72 36.37 27.36 -30.80
N THR A 73 35.92 27.16 -29.58
CA THR A 73 36.73 26.59 -28.51
C THR A 73 36.25 25.14 -28.29
N LEU A 74 37.14 24.16 -28.54
CA LEU A 74 36.89 22.77 -28.21
C LEU A 74 37.32 22.51 -26.76
N VAL A 75 36.48 21.88 -25.98
CA VAL A 75 36.72 21.49 -24.58
C VAL A 75 36.65 19.99 -24.49
N ALA A 76 37.79 19.35 -24.18
CA ALA A 76 37.86 17.93 -23.89
C ALA A 76 37.84 17.71 -22.37
N SER A 77 36.96 16.84 -21.88
CA SER A 77 36.82 16.49 -20.47
C SER A 77 36.59 15.00 -20.29
N PHE A 78 37.15 14.44 -19.21
CA PHE A 78 36.93 13.05 -18.82
C PHE A 78 36.99 12.93 -17.29
N MET A 79 36.22 12.01 -16.69
CA MET A 79 36.14 11.87 -15.24
C MET A 79 37.51 11.51 -14.64
N GLY A 80 37.97 12.26 -13.65
CA GLY A 80 39.28 12.09 -13.04
C GLY A 80 40.41 12.81 -13.73
N TYR A 81 40.13 13.62 -14.75
CA TYR A 81 41.10 14.40 -15.50
C TYR A 81 40.73 15.89 -15.52
N SER A 82 41.75 16.76 -15.49
CA SER A 82 41.60 18.20 -15.71
C SER A 82 41.14 18.47 -17.16
N GLU A 83 40.12 19.29 -17.34
CA GLU A 83 39.63 19.69 -18.68
C GLU A 83 40.68 20.42 -19.47
N GLN A 84 40.72 20.23 -20.79
CA GLN A 84 41.62 20.92 -21.68
C GLN A 84 40.84 21.67 -22.78
N LYS A 85 41.14 22.97 -22.98
CA LYS A 85 40.52 23.84 -24.00
C LYS A 85 41.49 24.09 -25.13
N ARG A 86 40.93 24.09 -26.37
CA ARG A 86 41.67 24.47 -27.57
C ARG A 86 40.81 25.32 -28.51
N GLU A 87 41.35 26.45 -28.93
CA GLU A 87 40.74 27.27 -29.95
C GLU A 87 41.06 26.67 -31.33
N VAL A 88 40.06 26.60 -32.19
CA VAL A 88 40.17 26.15 -33.57
C VAL A 88 39.41 27.07 -34.50
N THR A 89 39.97 27.34 -35.67
CA THR A 89 39.31 28.11 -36.73
C THR A 89 39.01 27.16 -37.88
N VAL A 90 37.75 26.99 -38.20
CA VAL A 90 37.27 26.18 -39.32
C VAL A 90 37.05 27.10 -40.52
N ALA A 91 37.71 26.83 -41.64
CA ALA A 91 37.68 27.65 -42.89
C ALA A 91 37.70 26.73 -44.10
N GLY A 92 36.64 25.92 -44.28
CA GLY A 92 36.46 25.04 -45.44
C GLY A 92 37.46 23.90 -45.58
N LYS A 93 38.37 23.68 -44.61
CA LYS A 93 39.36 22.61 -44.61
C LYS A 93 39.25 21.75 -43.35
N PRO A 94 39.51 20.43 -43.45
CA PRO A 94 39.56 19.59 -42.27
C PRO A 94 40.60 20.08 -41.25
N VAL A 95 40.21 20.08 -39.97
CA VAL A 95 41.07 20.49 -38.84
C VAL A 95 41.28 19.27 -37.95
N GLN A 96 42.57 19.04 -37.57
CA GLN A 96 42.92 17.95 -36.68
C GLN A 96 43.39 18.50 -35.33
N VAL A 97 42.82 17.96 -34.23
CA VAL A 97 43.10 18.40 -32.85
C VAL A 97 43.45 17.25 -31.98
N ARG A 98 44.43 17.44 -31.07
CA ARG A 98 44.83 16.42 -30.08
C ARG A 98 44.74 17.00 -28.68
N PHE A 99 44.12 16.27 -27.79
CA PHE A 99 44.04 16.58 -26.38
C PHE A 99 44.86 15.58 -25.59
N ALA A 100 45.63 16.04 -24.59
CA ALA A 100 46.36 15.21 -23.68
C ALA A 100 45.95 15.59 -22.24
N LEU A 101 44.94 14.92 -21.73
CA LEU A 101 44.34 15.19 -20.43
C LEU A 101 45.32 14.72 -19.30
N ARG A 102 45.43 15.48 -18.25
CA ARG A 102 46.22 15.12 -17.07
C ARG A 102 45.29 14.66 -15.97
N GLU A 103 45.65 13.56 -15.29
CA GLU A 103 44.95 13.14 -14.09
C GLU A 103 44.94 14.27 -13.05
N ASP A 104 43.80 14.58 -12.51
CA ASP A 104 43.60 15.53 -11.43
C ASP A 104 43.53 14.80 -10.09
N SER A 105 44.67 14.68 -9.41
CA SER A 105 44.76 14.01 -8.12
C SER A 105 44.02 14.75 -7.00
N LYS A 106 43.62 16.00 -7.20
CA LYS A 106 42.77 16.74 -6.26
C LYS A 106 41.31 16.33 -6.38
N MET A 107 40.81 15.93 -7.60
CA MET A 107 39.47 15.38 -7.75
C MET A 107 39.29 13.98 -7.14
N LEU A 108 40.42 13.26 -6.89
CA LEU A 108 40.38 11.95 -6.22
C LEU A 108 40.29 12.06 -4.68
N GLN A 109 40.50 13.25 -4.10
CA GLN A 109 40.33 13.48 -2.66
C GLN A 109 38.92 13.96 -2.27
N ASP A 110 38.16 14.46 -3.22
CA ASP A 110 36.74 14.72 -3.06
C ASP A 110 35.91 13.61 -3.75
N VAL A 111 36.20 12.35 -3.48
CA VAL A 111 35.16 11.36 -3.43
C VAL A 111 34.41 11.67 -2.13
N GLU A 112 33.56 12.66 -2.19
CA GLU A 112 32.45 12.75 -1.28
C GLU A 112 31.76 11.39 -1.39
N VAL A 113 31.97 10.56 -0.37
CA VAL A 113 31.09 9.44 -0.09
C VAL A 113 29.78 10.14 0.15
N VAL A 114 28.95 10.26 -0.89
CA VAL A 114 27.56 10.65 -0.75
C VAL A 114 27.02 9.61 0.22
N GLY A 115 27.05 9.97 1.49
CA GLY A 115 26.48 9.16 2.52
C GLY A 115 25.05 8.93 2.07
N GLN A 116 24.68 7.66 1.80
CA GLN A 116 23.30 7.33 1.46
C GLN A 116 22.42 7.98 2.54
N GLY A 117 21.62 8.95 2.17
CA GLY A 117 20.78 9.69 3.09
C GLY A 117 19.95 8.76 3.95
N SER A 118 19.47 9.22 5.07
CA SER A 118 18.60 8.45 5.94
C SER A 118 17.43 7.90 5.10
N SER A 119 17.17 6.59 5.15
CA SER A 119 16.00 6.00 4.45
C SER A 119 14.66 6.47 5.03
N MET A 120 14.70 7.31 6.06
CA MET A 120 13.55 7.92 6.70
C MET A 120 13.76 9.43 6.83
N ARG A 121 12.79 10.22 6.40
CA ARG A 121 12.74 11.67 6.60
C ARG A 121 11.32 12.08 6.98
N PHE A 122 11.20 13.22 7.66
CA PHE A 122 9.92 13.85 7.95
C PHE A 122 9.64 14.94 6.92
N GLU A 123 8.41 14.96 6.46
CA GLU A 123 7.78 16.11 5.83
C GLU A 123 6.63 16.56 6.75
N LEU A 124 6.10 17.76 6.58
CA LEU A 124 5.18 18.37 7.56
C LEU A 124 3.99 17.47 7.92
N ASP A 125 3.41 16.78 6.96
CA ASP A 125 2.22 15.94 7.10
C ASP A 125 2.50 14.44 6.93
N LYS A 126 3.77 14.01 6.66
CA LYS A 126 4.10 12.62 6.35
C LYS A 126 5.49 12.18 6.79
N LYS A 127 5.66 10.87 6.99
CA LYS A 127 6.95 10.19 7.16
C LYS A 127 7.31 9.49 5.85
N VAL A 128 8.48 9.72 5.31
CA VAL A 128 8.93 9.19 4.01
C VAL A 128 9.96 8.09 4.22
N PHE A 129 9.77 6.93 3.59
CA PHE A 129 10.68 5.79 3.64
C PHE A 129 11.10 5.41 2.22
N THR A 130 12.41 5.37 1.95
CA THR A 130 12.96 4.96 0.66
C THR A 130 13.07 3.44 0.58
N VAL A 131 12.52 2.83 -0.48
CA VAL A 131 12.39 1.36 -0.64
C VAL A 131 13.65 0.71 -1.21
N ASP A 132 14.41 1.41 -2.04
CA ASP A 132 15.56 0.86 -2.78
C ASP A 132 16.70 0.26 -1.93
N GLN A 133 16.71 0.54 -0.65
CA GLN A 133 17.76 0.09 0.27
C GLN A 133 17.39 -1.17 1.05
N ASN A 134 16.19 -1.70 0.86
CA ASN A 134 15.74 -2.89 1.57
C ASN A 134 15.99 -4.16 0.74
N ILE A 135 16.77 -5.10 1.30
CA ILE A 135 17.11 -6.37 0.65
C ILE A 135 15.87 -7.24 0.42
N ALA A 136 14.90 -7.18 1.33
CA ALA A 136 13.64 -7.89 1.19
C ALA A 136 12.82 -7.41 -0.02
N SER A 137 13.12 -6.23 -0.58
CA SER A 137 12.39 -5.70 -1.74
C SER A 137 12.74 -6.37 -3.07
N ALA A 138 13.91 -7.04 -3.16
CA ALA A 138 14.25 -7.78 -4.36
C ALA A 138 13.45 -9.08 -4.44
N GLY A 139 12.47 -9.10 -5.31
CA GLY A 139 11.57 -10.22 -5.50
C GLY A 139 10.41 -10.29 -4.52
N ALA A 140 10.33 -9.38 -3.56
CA ALA A 140 9.23 -9.27 -2.64
C ALA A 140 8.02 -8.59 -3.31
N SER A 141 6.84 -8.83 -2.76
CA SER A 141 5.65 -8.03 -3.03
C SER A 141 5.70 -6.72 -2.25
N VAL A 142 4.87 -5.75 -2.65
CA VAL A 142 4.69 -4.51 -1.88
C VAL A 142 4.21 -4.80 -0.47
N SER A 143 3.36 -5.80 -0.28
CA SER A 143 2.90 -6.26 1.03
C SER A 143 4.08 -6.66 1.94
N GLU A 144 5.02 -7.42 1.42
CA GLU A 144 6.23 -7.85 2.17
C GLU A 144 7.16 -6.67 2.50
N VAL A 145 7.23 -5.66 1.63
CA VAL A 145 7.99 -4.42 1.93
C VAL A 145 7.30 -3.61 3.01
N LEU A 146 5.98 -3.50 2.97
CA LEU A 146 5.20 -2.81 4.00
C LEU A 146 5.39 -3.44 5.38
N GLU A 147 5.59 -4.76 5.47
CA GLU A 147 5.93 -5.42 6.73
C GLU A 147 7.22 -4.87 7.38
N ASN A 148 8.14 -4.37 6.55
CA ASN A 148 9.41 -3.80 7.01
C ASN A 148 9.35 -2.29 7.30
N ILE A 149 8.20 -1.65 7.06
CA ILE A 149 8.02 -0.23 7.36
C ILE A 149 7.60 -0.07 8.82
N PRO A 150 8.34 0.74 9.61
CA PRO A 150 7.95 1.04 10.98
C PRO A 150 6.54 1.61 11.07
N SER A 151 5.79 1.20 12.08
CA SER A 151 4.38 1.56 12.32
C SER A 151 3.37 0.91 11.37
N VAL A 152 3.81 0.16 10.35
CA VAL A 152 2.95 -0.63 9.47
C VAL A 152 3.01 -2.09 9.89
N GLU A 153 1.88 -2.73 9.96
CA GLU A 153 1.75 -4.15 10.26
C GLU A 153 0.93 -4.79 9.15
N VAL A 154 1.39 -5.94 8.68
CA VAL A 154 0.67 -6.76 7.71
C VAL A 154 0.37 -8.07 8.38
N ASP A 155 -0.91 -8.45 8.43
CA ASP A 155 -1.31 -9.74 9.01
C ASP A 155 -1.15 -10.87 7.99
N GLN A 156 -1.52 -12.08 8.43
CA GLN A 156 -1.39 -13.29 7.63
C GLN A 156 -2.37 -13.34 6.44
N GLU A 157 -3.48 -12.62 6.54
CA GLU A 157 -4.47 -12.46 5.48
C GLU A 157 -4.07 -11.35 4.48
N GLY A 158 -2.98 -10.63 4.75
CA GLY A 158 -2.51 -9.50 3.97
C GLY A 158 -3.21 -8.18 4.32
N ASN A 159 -3.99 -8.15 5.41
CA ASN A 159 -4.58 -6.92 5.89
C ASN A 159 -3.50 -6.02 6.46
N ILE A 160 -3.57 -4.76 6.09
CA ILE A 160 -2.58 -3.76 6.50
C ILE A 160 -3.17 -2.93 7.61
N SER A 161 -2.43 -2.80 8.69
CA SER A 161 -2.73 -1.87 9.76
C SER A 161 -1.59 -0.87 9.96
N LEU A 162 -1.96 0.35 10.31
CA LEU A 162 -1.07 1.42 10.69
C LEU A 162 -1.33 1.76 12.16
N ARG A 163 -0.31 1.61 13.02
CA ARG A 163 -0.46 1.78 14.46
C ARG A 163 -1.62 0.95 15.04
N ASN A 164 -1.67 -0.32 14.71
CA ASN A 164 -2.71 -1.30 15.12
C ASN A 164 -4.15 -1.02 14.64
N SER A 165 -4.36 -0.11 13.71
CA SER A 165 -5.67 0.11 13.11
C SER A 165 -5.69 -0.30 11.65
N GLU A 166 -6.71 -1.05 11.26
CA GLU A 166 -6.95 -1.52 9.89
C GLU A 166 -7.60 -0.46 8.99
N ASP A 167 -8.04 0.65 9.56
CA ASP A 167 -8.66 1.76 8.85
C ASP A 167 -7.61 2.61 8.12
N VAL A 168 -6.88 1.99 7.20
CA VAL A 168 -5.79 2.60 6.42
C VAL A 168 -6.18 2.67 4.96
N GLU A 169 -5.95 3.80 4.35
CA GLU A 169 -6.14 3.99 2.91
C GLU A 169 -4.83 3.81 2.16
N ILE A 170 -4.86 3.09 1.04
CA ILE A 170 -3.70 2.89 0.17
C ILE A 170 -3.80 3.81 -1.03
N TRP A 171 -2.76 4.57 -1.26
CA TRP A 171 -2.62 5.47 -2.40
C TRP A 171 -1.46 5.05 -3.29
N ILE A 172 -1.53 5.40 -4.56
CA ILE A 172 -0.45 5.19 -5.53
C ILE A 172 -0.21 6.53 -6.24
N ASN A 173 1.02 7.06 -6.13
CA ASN A 173 1.41 8.36 -6.68
C ASN A 173 0.47 9.50 -6.26
N GLY A 174 0.09 9.53 -4.99
CA GLY A 174 -0.80 10.56 -4.45
C GLY A 174 -2.27 10.43 -4.86
N LYS A 175 -2.67 9.29 -5.43
CA LYS A 175 -4.05 9.02 -5.86
C LYS A 175 -4.58 7.80 -5.10
N PRO A 176 -5.84 7.81 -4.63
CA PRO A 176 -6.46 6.63 -4.03
C PRO A 176 -6.35 5.43 -4.98
N ALA A 177 -5.90 4.30 -4.47
CA ALA A 177 -5.72 3.11 -5.29
C ALA A 177 -7.02 2.35 -5.55
N GLY A 178 -8.15 2.78 -4.97
CA GLY A 178 -9.42 2.06 -5.04
C GLY A 178 -9.39 0.70 -4.30
N LEU A 179 -8.42 0.52 -3.42
CA LEU A 179 -8.24 -0.71 -2.65
C LEU A 179 -8.99 -0.61 -1.33
N ASN A 180 -9.91 -1.53 -1.13
CA ASN A 180 -10.62 -1.71 0.13
C ASN A 180 -10.00 -2.84 0.97
N SER A 181 -10.49 -3.08 2.18
CA SER A 181 -9.96 -4.13 3.06
C SER A 181 -10.13 -5.54 2.47
N GLU A 182 -11.07 -5.77 1.55
CA GLU A 182 -11.31 -7.09 0.96
C GLU A 182 -10.29 -7.44 -0.14
N ASN A 183 -9.84 -6.44 -0.93
CA ASN A 183 -8.96 -6.68 -2.08
C ASN A 183 -7.53 -6.15 -1.89
N ARG A 184 -7.33 -5.25 -0.96
CA ARG A 184 -6.06 -4.56 -0.69
C ARG A 184 -4.89 -5.53 -0.47
N GLY A 185 -5.05 -6.50 0.40
CA GLY A 185 -4.03 -7.50 0.69
C GLY A 185 -3.63 -8.26 -0.57
N GLN A 186 -4.61 -8.72 -1.34
CA GLN A 186 -4.41 -9.46 -2.58
C GLN A 186 -3.64 -8.65 -3.63
N VAL A 187 -4.05 -7.40 -3.85
CA VAL A 187 -3.41 -6.52 -4.84
C VAL A 187 -1.97 -6.21 -4.47
N LEU A 188 -1.72 -5.85 -3.22
CA LEU A 188 -0.37 -5.50 -2.76
C LEU A 188 0.57 -6.71 -2.69
N GLN A 189 0.02 -7.91 -2.45
CA GLN A 189 0.77 -9.15 -2.59
C GLN A 189 1.17 -9.46 -4.04
N GLN A 190 0.40 -9.00 -5.02
CA GLN A 190 0.70 -9.18 -6.45
C GLN A 190 1.61 -8.09 -7.01
N MET A 191 1.69 -6.91 -6.38
CA MET A 191 2.54 -5.82 -6.84
C MET A 191 4.01 -6.08 -6.51
N PRO A 192 4.93 -6.03 -7.51
CA PRO A 192 6.35 -6.17 -7.23
C PRO A 192 6.91 -4.95 -6.48
N ALA A 193 7.59 -5.19 -5.38
CA ALA A 193 8.22 -4.13 -4.57
C ALA A 193 9.24 -3.28 -5.34
N GLY A 194 9.93 -3.87 -6.31
CA GLY A 194 10.90 -3.18 -7.15
C GLY A 194 10.34 -2.02 -7.98
N THR A 195 9.01 -1.88 -8.08
CA THR A 195 8.34 -0.76 -8.77
C THR A 195 8.17 0.48 -7.89
N ILE A 196 8.40 0.36 -6.58
CA ILE A 196 8.24 1.45 -5.61
C ILE A 196 9.58 2.17 -5.42
N GLU A 197 9.55 3.50 -5.44
CA GLU A 197 10.68 4.38 -5.09
C GLU A 197 10.70 4.64 -3.58
N LYS A 198 9.57 5.12 -3.06
CA LYS A 198 9.40 5.47 -1.66
C LYS A 198 7.99 5.17 -1.17
N ILE A 199 7.85 4.99 0.12
CA ILE A 199 6.57 4.83 0.81
C ILE A 199 6.40 6.02 1.74
N GLU A 200 5.29 6.72 1.60
CA GLU A 200 4.94 7.86 2.45
C GLU A 200 3.85 7.44 3.43
N LEU A 201 4.14 7.54 4.72
CA LEU A 201 3.16 7.31 5.77
C LEU A 201 2.59 8.64 6.23
N ILE A 202 1.33 8.85 5.94
CA ILE A 202 0.59 10.05 6.32
C ILE A 202 -0.33 9.64 7.47
N THR A 203 0.20 9.68 8.69
CA THR A 203 -0.54 9.25 9.89
C THR A 203 -1.62 10.24 10.29
N ASN A 204 -1.41 11.52 9.98
CA ASN A 204 -2.35 12.60 10.17
C ASN A 204 -2.51 13.39 8.87
N PRO A 205 -3.27 12.89 7.87
CA PRO A 205 -3.43 13.57 6.60
C PRO A 205 -4.05 14.95 6.74
N SER A 206 -3.55 15.91 5.95
CA SER A 206 -4.08 17.27 5.89
C SER A 206 -5.48 17.32 5.25
N ALA A 207 -6.16 18.48 5.32
CA ALA A 207 -7.49 18.68 4.74
C ALA A 207 -7.58 18.41 3.23
N LYS A 208 -6.46 18.44 2.50
CA LYS A 208 -6.35 18.06 1.09
C LYS A 208 -6.77 16.61 0.85
N TYR A 209 -6.48 15.73 1.80
CA TYR A 209 -6.73 14.30 1.70
C TYR A 209 -8.12 13.94 2.23
N SER A 210 -8.66 12.82 1.76
CA SER A 210 -9.89 12.27 2.33
C SER A 210 -9.72 12.03 3.84
N PRO A 211 -10.69 12.42 4.66
CA PRO A 211 -10.69 12.11 6.09
C PRO A 211 -11.10 10.64 6.34
N GLU A 212 -11.42 9.87 5.30
CA GLU A 212 -11.74 8.45 5.40
C GLU A 212 -10.53 7.67 5.93
N GLY A 213 -10.79 6.68 6.78
CA GLY A 213 -9.74 5.93 7.45
C GLY A 213 -9.17 6.68 8.67
N THR A 214 -9.35 6.13 9.82
CA THR A 214 -8.94 6.77 11.09
C THR A 214 -7.46 6.67 11.39
N SER A 215 -6.71 5.81 10.68
CA SER A 215 -5.31 5.48 10.96
C SER A 215 -4.31 6.19 10.06
N GLY A 216 -4.76 6.70 8.92
CA GLY A 216 -3.91 7.43 7.98
C GLY A 216 -3.88 6.81 6.59
N ILE A 217 -2.97 7.33 5.76
CA ILE A 217 -2.77 6.95 4.37
C ILE A 217 -1.38 6.36 4.22
N ILE A 218 -1.28 5.28 3.45
CA ILE A 218 0.00 4.74 2.95
C ILE A 218 0.05 5.06 1.46
N ASN A 219 0.89 6.03 1.07
CA ASN A 219 1.08 6.39 -0.32
C ASN A 219 2.31 5.70 -0.89
N LEU A 220 2.10 4.88 -1.92
CA LEU A 220 3.14 4.17 -2.65
C LEU A 220 3.58 5.04 -3.82
N VAL A 221 4.75 5.66 -3.71
CA VAL A 221 5.31 6.46 -4.81
C VAL A 221 6.09 5.53 -5.73
N MET A 222 5.62 5.46 -6.97
CA MET A 222 6.25 4.62 -7.99
C MET A 222 7.49 5.30 -8.55
N LYS A 223 8.50 4.51 -8.93
CA LYS A 223 9.71 5.04 -9.58
C LYS A 223 9.36 5.84 -10.82
N LYS A 224 9.83 7.07 -10.86
CA LYS A 224 9.79 7.96 -12.03
C LYS A 224 11.22 8.08 -12.54
N ASP A 225 11.62 7.26 -13.51
CA ASP A 225 12.89 7.48 -14.16
C ASP A 225 12.70 8.43 -15.32
N ARG A 226 13.29 9.61 -15.24
CA ARG A 226 13.23 10.66 -16.26
C ARG A 226 14.40 10.61 -17.24
N ALA A 227 15.27 9.59 -17.16
CA ALA A 227 16.32 9.43 -18.16
C ALA A 227 15.69 9.08 -19.53
N ALA A 228 16.09 9.78 -20.58
CA ALA A 228 15.69 9.42 -21.93
C ALA A 228 16.11 7.97 -22.22
N GLY A 229 15.17 7.16 -22.72
CA GLY A 229 15.39 5.75 -22.98
C GLY A 229 14.36 4.85 -22.29
N PHE A 230 14.72 3.63 -22.07
CA PHE A 230 13.89 2.66 -21.37
C PHE A 230 14.70 1.89 -20.33
N TYR A 231 14.02 1.47 -19.27
CA TYR A 231 14.56 0.53 -18.28
C TYR A 231 13.43 -0.34 -17.76
N GLY A 232 13.77 -1.51 -17.29
CA GLY A 232 12.77 -2.43 -16.76
C GLY A 232 13.41 -3.61 -16.04
N SER A 233 12.56 -4.55 -15.65
CA SER A 233 13.00 -5.80 -15.07
C SER A 233 12.09 -6.96 -15.44
N VAL A 234 12.67 -8.15 -15.43
CA VAL A 234 11.96 -9.42 -15.42
C VAL A 234 12.25 -10.12 -14.10
N GLN A 235 11.21 -10.64 -13.48
CA GLN A 235 11.31 -11.35 -12.22
C GLN A 235 10.63 -12.71 -12.32
N ALA A 236 11.24 -13.72 -11.72
CA ALA A 236 10.62 -15.02 -11.51
C ALA A 236 10.95 -15.54 -10.11
N GLY A 237 10.00 -16.14 -9.44
CA GLY A 237 10.17 -16.66 -8.10
C GLY A 237 9.32 -17.89 -7.84
N ILE A 238 9.79 -18.69 -6.88
CA ILE A 238 9.07 -19.84 -6.33
C ILE A 238 8.96 -19.66 -4.82
N ASN A 239 7.85 -20.11 -4.24
CA ASN A 239 7.61 -20.09 -2.81
C ASN A 239 7.12 -21.47 -2.38
N TYR A 240 7.75 -22.04 -1.37
CA TYR A 240 7.40 -23.34 -0.80
C TYR A 240 7.03 -23.18 0.67
N ALA A 241 5.80 -23.56 1.02
CA ALA A 241 5.32 -23.57 2.42
C ALA A 241 5.85 -24.82 3.13
N LEU A 242 6.75 -24.64 4.12
CA LEU A 242 7.45 -25.74 4.79
C LEU A 242 6.53 -26.58 5.70
N ALA A 243 5.47 -26.00 6.22
CA ALA A 243 4.51 -26.69 7.10
C ALA A 243 3.34 -27.33 6.35
N ALA A 244 3.29 -27.15 5.02
CA ALA A 244 2.25 -27.75 4.21
C ALA A 244 2.55 -29.24 3.90
N PRO A 245 1.53 -30.08 3.67
CA PRO A 245 1.74 -31.42 3.16
C PRO A 245 2.58 -31.39 1.88
N TRP A 246 3.45 -32.40 1.67
CA TRP A 246 4.30 -32.48 0.47
C TRP A 246 3.53 -32.49 -0.85
N THR A 247 2.22 -32.78 -0.80
CA THR A 247 1.31 -32.75 -1.95
C THR A 247 0.87 -31.32 -2.34
N THR A 248 1.20 -30.30 -1.51
CA THR A 248 0.85 -28.91 -1.82
C THR A 248 1.82 -28.38 -2.87
N PRO A 249 1.33 -27.94 -4.05
CA PRO A 249 2.21 -27.38 -5.06
C PRO A 249 2.86 -26.08 -4.56
N PRO A 250 4.10 -25.79 -5.00
CA PRO A 250 4.73 -24.53 -4.66
C PRO A 250 3.98 -23.36 -5.27
N GLY A 251 3.97 -22.23 -4.59
CA GLY A 251 3.60 -20.97 -5.18
C GLY A 251 4.66 -20.52 -6.21
N ALA A 252 4.27 -19.75 -7.21
CA ALA A 252 5.15 -19.20 -8.22
C ALA A 252 4.73 -17.78 -8.60
N ASN A 253 5.68 -16.96 -8.96
CA ASN A 253 5.40 -15.62 -9.48
C ASN A 253 6.32 -15.29 -10.66
N VAL A 254 5.76 -14.59 -11.64
CA VAL A 254 6.48 -14.01 -12.76
C VAL A 254 6.01 -12.57 -12.92
N GLY A 255 6.94 -11.64 -13.11
CA GLY A 255 6.66 -10.22 -13.31
C GLY A 255 7.52 -9.63 -14.40
N PHE A 256 6.95 -8.69 -15.13
CA PHE A 256 7.64 -7.86 -16.11
C PHE A 256 7.25 -6.41 -15.87
N ASN A 257 8.24 -5.52 -15.84
CA ASN A 257 8.01 -4.10 -15.85
C ASN A 257 8.90 -3.42 -16.88
N ILE A 258 8.38 -2.38 -17.50
CA ILE A 258 9.13 -1.47 -18.35
C ILE A 258 8.64 -0.05 -18.14
N ASN A 259 9.58 0.87 -18.06
CA ASN A 259 9.35 2.30 -18.05
C ASN A 259 10.12 2.91 -19.22
N PHE A 260 9.58 3.93 -19.85
CA PHE A 260 10.23 4.61 -20.94
C PHE A 260 9.97 6.12 -20.87
N ASN A 261 10.93 6.88 -21.40
CA ASN A 261 10.83 8.31 -21.57
C ASN A 261 11.39 8.67 -22.97
N ALA A 262 10.52 9.23 -23.80
CA ALA A 262 10.84 9.65 -25.17
C ALA A 262 10.73 11.18 -25.32
N GLY A 263 10.91 11.95 -24.25
CA GLY A 263 10.80 13.41 -24.22
C GLY A 263 9.36 13.87 -24.08
N PRO A 264 8.60 14.09 -25.17
CA PRO A 264 7.22 14.55 -25.06
C PRO A 264 6.25 13.50 -24.51
N VAL A 265 6.68 12.24 -24.41
CA VAL A 265 5.86 11.14 -23.88
C VAL A 265 6.70 10.28 -22.96
N ASP A 266 6.24 10.06 -21.76
CA ASP A 266 6.75 9.03 -20.85
C ASP A 266 5.65 8.06 -20.46
N GLY A 267 6.04 6.87 -20.05
CA GLY A 267 5.05 5.87 -19.66
C GLY A 267 5.66 4.66 -18.98
N TYR A 268 4.77 3.83 -18.50
CA TYR A 268 5.11 2.57 -17.85
C TYR A 268 4.13 1.47 -18.22
N PHE A 269 4.63 0.25 -18.20
CA PHE A 269 3.83 -0.97 -18.30
C PHE A 269 4.36 -2.01 -17.32
N ASN A 270 3.47 -2.55 -16.49
CA ASN A 270 3.77 -3.60 -15.53
C ASN A 270 2.75 -4.70 -15.68
N VAL A 271 3.19 -5.94 -15.70
CA VAL A 271 2.34 -7.12 -15.69
C VAL A 271 2.95 -8.19 -14.81
N GLY A 272 2.13 -8.87 -14.05
CA GLY A 272 2.55 -9.95 -13.19
C GLY A 272 1.50 -11.05 -13.12
N TYR A 273 1.98 -12.27 -12.95
CA TYR A 273 1.18 -13.43 -12.62
C TYR A 273 1.73 -14.06 -11.35
N ARG A 274 0.85 -14.43 -10.43
CA ARG A 274 1.21 -15.13 -9.19
C ARG A 274 0.26 -16.30 -8.99
N TYR A 275 0.83 -17.47 -8.78
CA TYR A 275 0.13 -18.63 -8.25
C TYR A 275 0.45 -18.73 -6.76
N HIS A 276 -0.58 -18.68 -5.94
CA HIS A 276 -0.44 -18.70 -4.49
C HIS A 276 -1.04 -20.00 -3.93
N THR A 277 -0.37 -20.55 -2.93
CA THR A 277 -0.87 -21.64 -2.10
C THR A 277 -0.69 -21.27 -0.64
N SER A 278 -1.74 -21.40 0.14
CA SER A 278 -1.68 -21.26 1.59
C SER A 278 -2.51 -22.35 2.25
N ASN A 279 -2.00 -22.86 3.36
CA ASN A 279 -2.71 -23.79 4.21
C ASN A 279 -2.74 -23.23 5.62
N GLY A 280 -3.76 -23.59 6.37
CA GLY A 280 -3.92 -23.14 7.72
C GLY A 280 -4.85 -24.04 8.51
N GLY A 281 -5.05 -23.70 9.77
CA GLY A 281 -5.99 -24.36 10.63
C GLY A 281 -6.65 -23.38 11.59
N SER A 282 -7.79 -23.74 12.08
CA SER A 282 -8.52 -23.01 13.11
C SER A 282 -8.91 -23.93 14.25
N ILE A 283 -8.90 -23.40 15.46
CA ILE A 283 -9.43 -24.06 16.65
C ILE A 283 -10.41 -23.09 17.27
N THR A 284 -11.62 -23.58 17.56
CA THR A 284 -12.61 -22.86 18.35
C THR A 284 -13.02 -23.74 19.53
N ASP A 285 -12.93 -23.16 20.71
CA ASP A 285 -13.30 -23.76 21.97
C ASP A 285 -14.30 -22.83 22.64
N ARG A 286 -15.59 -23.16 22.58
CA ARG A 286 -16.68 -22.32 23.08
C ARG A 286 -17.46 -23.02 24.18
N TYR A 287 -17.53 -22.37 25.31
CA TYR A 287 -18.37 -22.77 26.43
C TYR A 287 -19.61 -21.89 26.46
N ASN A 288 -20.79 -22.47 26.31
CA ASN A 288 -22.04 -21.77 26.50
C ASN A 288 -22.36 -21.76 28.01
N LEU A 289 -22.86 -20.65 28.50
CA LEU A 289 -22.95 -20.39 29.95
C LEU A 289 -24.39 -20.02 30.32
N ASP A 290 -24.79 -20.40 31.53
CA ASP A 290 -26.02 -19.96 32.18
C ASP A 290 -25.78 -18.61 32.92
N GLY A 291 -25.27 -17.58 32.18
CA GLY A 291 -24.94 -16.27 32.74
C GLY A 291 -23.93 -15.53 31.88
N THR A 292 -23.46 -14.40 32.41
CA THR A 292 -22.49 -13.56 31.69
C THR A 292 -21.07 -14.10 31.87
N GLY A 293 -20.37 -14.31 30.77
CA GLY A 293 -18.96 -14.68 30.75
C GLY A 293 -18.05 -13.54 31.18
N SER A 294 -16.85 -13.88 31.63
CA SER A 294 -15.80 -12.95 32.03
C SER A 294 -14.45 -13.36 31.43
N GLU A 295 -13.38 -12.58 31.68
CA GLU A 295 -12.04 -12.89 31.21
C GLU A 295 -11.58 -14.32 31.57
N LYS A 296 -11.95 -14.77 32.77
CA LYS A 296 -11.71 -16.15 33.22
C LYS A 296 -13.00 -16.94 33.11
N LEU A 297 -12.90 -18.11 32.49
CA LEU A 297 -14.02 -19.06 32.40
C LEU A 297 -14.47 -19.47 33.80
N ASP A 298 -15.74 -19.25 34.12
CA ASP A 298 -16.38 -19.79 35.29
C ASP A 298 -17.03 -21.16 34.95
N SER A 299 -16.41 -22.23 35.43
CA SER A 299 -16.86 -23.59 35.14
C SER A 299 -18.21 -23.93 35.73
N THR A 300 -18.68 -23.17 36.74
CA THR A 300 -19.99 -23.42 37.36
C THR A 300 -21.18 -22.98 36.51
N LEU A 301 -20.93 -22.11 35.54
CA LEU A 301 -21.94 -21.61 34.59
C LEU A 301 -22.05 -22.41 33.28
N ILE A 302 -21.18 -23.43 33.09
CA ILE A 302 -21.12 -24.17 31.83
C ILE A 302 -22.35 -25.04 31.65
N ASN A 303 -23.11 -24.81 30.56
CA ASN A 303 -24.22 -25.70 30.19
C ASN A 303 -23.89 -26.58 28.96
N SER A 304 -23.01 -26.09 28.06
CA SER A 304 -22.55 -26.88 26.92
C SER A 304 -21.19 -26.41 26.43
N HIS A 305 -20.51 -27.28 25.67
CA HIS A 305 -19.16 -27.05 25.17
C HIS A 305 -19.09 -27.45 23.70
N LEU A 306 -18.68 -26.53 22.85
CA LEU A 306 -18.43 -26.71 21.42
C LEU A 306 -16.92 -26.67 21.17
N THR A 307 -16.37 -27.74 20.60
CA THR A 307 -15.02 -27.74 20.03
C THR A 307 -15.10 -27.82 18.51
N GLN A 308 -14.35 -27.00 17.82
CA GLN A 308 -14.23 -27.06 16.36
C GLN A 308 -12.75 -27.06 16.00
N GLU A 309 -12.36 -27.96 15.12
CA GLU A 309 -11.06 -27.97 14.47
C GLU A 309 -11.24 -27.83 12.97
N GLY A 310 -10.69 -26.76 12.40
CA GLY A 310 -10.77 -26.47 10.97
C GLY A 310 -9.43 -26.62 10.29
N GLN A 311 -9.47 -27.10 9.04
CA GLN A 311 -8.35 -27.07 8.11
C GLN A 311 -8.74 -26.22 6.91
N GLN A 312 -7.85 -25.37 6.49
CA GLN A 312 -8.09 -24.44 5.41
C GLN A 312 -6.99 -24.54 4.36
N SER A 313 -7.37 -24.51 3.10
CA SER A 313 -6.44 -24.46 1.97
C SER A 313 -6.96 -23.50 0.91
N HIS A 314 -6.11 -22.56 0.52
CA HIS A 314 -6.39 -21.63 -0.57
C HIS A 314 -5.35 -21.83 -1.67
N ARG A 315 -5.80 -22.00 -2.91
CA ARG A 315 -4.93 -22.20 -4.09
C ARG A 315 -5.50 -21.40 -5.24
N GLY A 316 -4.66 -20.67 -5.93
CA GLY A 316 -5.17 -19.97 -7.12
C GLY A 316 -4.14 -19.11 -7.80
N GLY A 317 -4.45 -18.77 -9.03
CA GLY A 317 -3.70 -17.84 -9.85
C GLY A 317 -4.31 -16.45 -9.85
N GLY A 318 -3.46 -15.45 -10.04
CA GLY A 318 -3.90 -14.08 -10.24
C GLY A 318 -2.98 -13.37 -11.21
N MET A 319 -3.57 -12.62 -12.13
CA MET A 319 -2.88 -11.75 -13.07
C MET A 319 -3.19 -10.31 -12.73
N PHE A 320 -2.17 -9.48 -12.79
CA PHE A 320 -2.23 -8.06 -12.57
C PHE A 320 -1.55 -7.34 -13.70
N GLY A 321 -2.15 -6.27 -14.19
CA GLY A 321 -1.57 -5.40 -15.21
C GLY A 321 -1.80 -3.93 -14.90
N ARG A 322 -0.79 -3.08 -15.15
CA ARG A 322 -0.87 -1.63 -15.01
C ARG A 322 -0.13 -0.97 -16.15
N ALA A 323 -0.76 0.04 -16.75
CA ALA A 323 -0.15 0.86 -17.80
C ALA A 323 -0.49 2.33 -17.60
N GLY A 324 0.40 3.21 -18.02
CA GLY A 324 0.15 4.65 -18.02
C GLY A 324 1.04 5.37 -19.02
N LEU A 325 0.50 6.44 -19.58
CA LEU A 325 1.16 7.36 -20.51
C LEU A 325 0.94 8.78 -20.04
N ASN A 326 2.00 9.58 -20.03
CA ASN A 326 1.96 11.01 -19.82
C ASN A 326 2.41 11.71 -21.10
N PHE A 327 1.59 12.62 -21.58
CA PHE A 327 1.83 13.45 -22.77
C PHE A 327 2.16 14.87 -22.32
N HIS A 328 3.39 15.27 -22.46
CA HIS A 328 3.87 16.63 -22.19
C HIS A 328 3.54 17.51 -23.40
N VAL A 329 2.29 17.98 -23.47
CA VAL A 329 1.74 18.66 -24.66
C VAL A 329 2.27 20.07 -24.87
N ALA A 330 2.69 20.73 -23.79
CA ALA A 330 3.35 22.02 -23.79
C ALA A 330 4.12 22.21 -22.48
N GLN A 331 4.94 23.24 -22.37
CA GLN A 331 5.64 23.58 -21.15
C GLN A 331 4.64 23.76 -19.99
N GLY A 332 4.81 23.01 -18.91
CA GLY A 332 3.91 23.02 -17.76
C GLY A 332 2.57 22.31 -17.99
N HIS A 333 2.31 21.69 -19.13
CA HIS A 333 1.04 21.01 -19.42
C HIS A 333 1.25 19.53 -19.70
N THR A 334 0.66 18.69 -18.87
CA THR A 334 0.73 17.24 -19.00
C THR A 334 -0.68 16.62 -18.98
N ILE A 335 -0.96 15.74 -19.93
CA ILE A 335 -2.16 14.91 -19.94
C ILE A 335 -1.74 13.47 -19.62
N GLY A 336 -2.30 12.89 -18.56
CA GLY A 336 -2.05 11.53 -18.15
C GLY A 336 -3.23 10.62 -18.46
N VAL A 337 -2.94 9.42 -18.97
CA VAL A 337 -3.91 8.32 -19.08
C VAL A 337 -3.29 7.10 -18.41
N SER A 338 -3.96 6.54 -17.45
CA SER A 338 -3.47 5.34 -16.76
C SER A 338 -4.58 4.37 -16.46
N GLY A 339 -4.21 3.11 -16.35
CA GLY A 339 -5.14 2.05 -15.99
C GLY A 339 -4.46 0.92 -15.24
N PHE A 340 -5.28 0.22 -14.49
CA PHE A 340 -4.94 -0.95 -13.71
C PHE A 340 -6.02 -2.00 -13.92
N GLY A 341 -5.63 -3.25 -14.09
CA GLY A 341 -6.54 -4.38 -14.17
C GLY A 341 -6.01 -5.59 -13.42
N MET A 342 -6.91 -6.35 -12.83
CA MET A 342 -6.59 -7.60 -12.17
C MET A 342 -7.66 -8.65 -12.42
N VAL A 343 -7.22 -9.89 -12.37
CA VAL A 343 -8.10 -11.05 -12.36
C VAL A 343 -7.46 -12.14 -11.52
N SER A 344 -8.24 -12.79 -10.66
CA SER A 344 -7.78 -13.97 -9.93
C SER A 344 -8.89 -15.01 -9.80
N ASP A 345 -8.49 -16.27 -9.70
CA ASP A 345 -9.36 -17.44 -9.63
C ASP A 345 -9.01 -18.37 -8.45
N PRO A 346 -9.06 -17.90 -7.21
CA PRO A 346 -8.73 -18.72 -6.08
C PRO A 346 -9.75 -19.83 -5.85
N LYS A 347 -9.23 -21.01 -5.52
CA LYS A 347 -10.00 -22.15 -5.01
C LYS A 347 -9.85 -22.18 -3.50
N VAL A 348 -10.95 -22.30 -2.82
CA VAL A 348 -11.02 -22.34 -1.35
C VAL A 348 -11.50 -23.72 -0.94
N PHE A 349 -10.78 -24.34 -0.04
CA PHE A 349 -11.17 -25.59 0.61
C PHE A 349 -11.07 -25.40 2.11
N ASN A 350 -12.16 -25.65 2.82
CA ASN A 350 -12.20 -25.70 4.29
C ASN A 350 -12.84 -27.00 4.72
N SER A 351 -12.34 -27.57 5.79
CA SER A 351 -12.95 -28.70 6.47
C SER A 351 -13.01 -28.39 7.95
N ILE A 352 -14.20 -28.44 8.52
CA ILE A 352 -14.45 -28.13 9.93
C ILE A 352 -15.04 -29.35 10.60
N ASN A 353 -14.35 -29.89 11.59
CA ASN A 353 -14.86 -30.91 12.47
C ASN A 353 -15.43 -30.26 13.73
N SER A 354 -16.70 -30.47 14.01
CA SER A 354 -17.42 -29.87 15.13
C SER A 354 -17.91 -30.93 16.08
N ASN A 355 -17.65 -30.73 17.37
CA ASN A 355 -18.15 -31.57 18.44
C ASN A 355 -18.81 -30.69 19.51
N HIS A 356 -20.12 -30.81 19.65
CA HIS A 356 -20.93 -30.08 20.62
C HIS A 356 -21.42 -31.04 21.71
N ARG A 357 -20.99 -30.81 22.95
CA ARG A 357 -21.35 -31.58 24.12
C ARG A 357 -22.23 -30.79 25.06
N THR A 358 -23.37 -31.35 25.47
CA THR A 358 -24.30 -30.72 26.40
C THR A 358 -24.14 -31.35 27.79
N TYR A 359 -24.05 -30.50 28.80
CA TYR A 359 -23.95 -30.92 30.20
C TYR A 359 -25.29 -30.74 30.89
N THR A 360 -25.61 -31.65 31.82
CA THR A 360 -26.73 -31.49 32.72
C THR A 360 -26.28 -30.82 34.01
N PHE A 361 -27.23 -30.32 34.82
CA PHE A 361 -27.02 -29.64 36.09
C PHE A 361 -26.15 -30.41 37.12
N THR A 362 -25.83 -31.67 36.87
CA THR A 362 -25.05 -32.56 37.75
C THR A 362 -23.70 -32.93 37.16
N ASP A 363 -23.11 -32.11 36.28
CA ASP A 363 -21.83 -32.38 35.61
C ASP A 363 -21.79 -33.69 34.76
N ARG A 364 -22.93 -34.20 34.38
CA ARG A 364 -23.03 -35.37 33.52
C ARG A 364 -23.32 -35.00 32.10
N LEU A 365 -22.49 -35.48 31.20
CA LEU A 365 -22.74 -35.45 29.74
C LEU A 365 -24.15 -36.02 29.47
N ASN A 366 -24.98 -35.27 28.76
CA ASN A 366 -26.24 -35.75 28.22
C ASN A 366 -25.99 -36.26 26.77
N PRO A 367 -25.77 -37.57 26.56
CA PRO A 367 -25.43 -38.11 25.25
C PRO A 367 -26.51 -37.89 24.19
N ALA A 368 -27.78 -37.74 24.62
CA ALA A 368 -28.91 -37.56 23.71
C ALA A 368 -28.87 -36.20 22.95
N ASN A 369 -28.15 -35.21 23.50
CA ASN A 369 -28.05 -33.87 22.91
C ASN A 369 -26.66 -33.57 22.30
N ASN A 370 -25.76 -34.57 22.33
CA ASN A 370 -24.45 -34.38 21.68
C ASN A 370 -24.60 -34.41 20.17
N ARG A 371 -23.93 -33.49 19.53
CA ARG A 371 -23.81 -33.41 18.05
C ARG A 371 -22.34 -33.43 17.65
N GLU A 372 -22.04 -34.28 16.71
CA GLU A 372 -20.73 -34.33 16.07
C GLU A 372 -20.94 -34.32 14.56
N PHE A 373 -20.35 -33.37 13.89
CA PHE A 373 -20.43 -33.27 12.45
C PHE A 373 -19.14 -32.77 11.83
N THR A 374 -18.91 -33.14 10.57
CA THR A 374 -17.88 -32.61 9.70
C THR A 374 -18.56 -31.79 8.62
N ARG A 375 -18.07 -30.58 8.37
CA ARG A 375 -18.52 -29.70 7.29
C ARG A 375 -17.37 -29.37 6.36
N ASP A 376 -17.45 -29.86 5.15
CA ASP A 376 -16.50 -29.58 4.09
C ASP A 376 -17.02 -28.49 3.17
N GLN A 377 -16.17 -27.55 2.83
CA GLN A 377 -16.43 -26.45 1.89
C GLN A 377 -15.49 -26.57 0.69
N ASN A 378 -16.04 -26.51 -0.50
CA ASN A 378 -15.32 -26.38 -1.74
C ASN A 378 -15.81 -25.13 -2.49
N GLY A 379 -14.94 -24.14 -2.66
CA GLY A 379 -15.28 -22.89 -3.29
C GLY A 379 -14.39 -22.57 -4.49
N ASN A 380 -14.99 -22.06 -5.55
CA ASN A 380 -14.29 -21.42 -6.66
C ASN A 380 -14.66 -19.94 -6.67
N ALA A 381 -13.68 -19.09 -6.55
CA ALA A 381 -13.89 -17.66 -6.59
C ALA A 381 -13.28 -17.06 -7.87
N TYR A 382 -13.85 -15.96 -8.34
CA TYR A 382 -13.37 -15.18 -9.45
C TYR A 382 -13.45 -13.71 -9.12
N HIS A 383 -12.31 -13.01 -9.16
CA HIS A 383 -12.18 -11.61 -8.79
C HIS A 383 -11.65 -10.79 -9.97
N PRO A 384 -12.51 -10.30 -10.86
CA PRO A 384 -12.12 -9.32 -11.87
C PRO A 384 -12.15 -7.93 -11.28
N GLY A 385 -11.22 -7.07 -11.69
CA GLY A 385 -11.26 -5.69 -11.25
C GLY A 385 -10.36 -4.78 -12.08
N GLY A 386 -10.67 -3.50 -12.06
CA GLY A 386 -9.86 -2.53 -12.76
C GLY A 386 -10.26 -1.08 -12.50
N MET A 387 -9.37 -0.21 -12.90
CA MET A 387 -9.49 1.22 -12.76
C MET A 387 -8.87 1.91 -13.97
N ALA A 388 -9.48 3.00 -14.43
CA ALA A 388 -8.95 3.87 -15.46
C ALA A 388 -9.00 5.32 -14.98
N THR A 389 -7.93 6.05 -15.20
CA THR A 389 -7.80 7.47 -14.81
C THR A 389 -7.36 8.29 -16.01
N LEU A 390 -8.04 9.39 -16.24
CA LEU A 390 -7.62 10.49 -17.11
C LEU A 390 -7.29 11.67 -16.22
N ASP A 391 -6.12 12.25 -16.38
CA ASP A 391 -5.72 13.41 -15.60
C ASP A 391 -5.04 14.50 -16.46
N TYR A 392 -5.16 15.71 -15.97
CA TYR A 392 -4.49 16.88 -16.53
C TYR A 392 -3.76 17.61 -15.41
N THR A 393 -2.50 17.93 -15.66
CA THR A 393 -1.67 18.73 -14.77
C THR A 393 -1.20 19.98 -15.52
N PHE A 394 -1.44 21.13 -14.93
CA PHE A 394 -0.82 22.38 -15.29
C PHE A 394 0.09 22.80 -14.14
N GLU A 395 1.36 23.09 -14.46
CA GLU A 395 2.34 23.55 -13.48
C GLU A 395 3.23 24.61 -14.15
N GLN A 396 3.10 25.84 -13.71
CA GLN A 396 3.90 26.96 -14.20
C GLN A 396 4.08 27.99 -13.08
N ASP A 397 5.32 28.43 -12.87
CA ASP A 397 5.71 29.39 -11.84
C ASP A 397 5.16 29.01 -10.46
N ALA A 398 4.36 29.89 -9.86
CA ALA A 398 3.76 29.71 -8.53
C ALA A 398 2.43 28.93 -8.56
N HIS A 399 1.97 28.43 -9.70
CA HIS A 399 0.63 27.87 -9.89
C HIS A 399 0.69 26.42 -10.33
N LYS A 400 -0.09 25.56 -9.67
CA LYS A 400 -0.31 24.18 -10.08
C LYS A 400 -1.80 23.86 -10.04
N LEU A 401 -2.31 23.30 -11.13
CA LEU A 401 -3.68 22.77 -11.21
C LEU A 401 -3.60 21.30 -11.59
N TYR A 402 -4.27 20.48 -10.84
CA TYR A 402 -4.45 19.06 -11.12
C TYR A 402 -5.95 18.77 -11.23
N VAL A 403 -6.38 18.14 -12.33
CA VAL A 403 -7.75 17.67 -12.52
C VAL A 403 -7.71 16.23 -12.95
N SER A 404 -8.54 15.37 -12.33
CA SER A 404 -8.62 13.95 -12.71
C SER A 404 -10.04 13.44 -12.70
N GLY A 405 -10.30 12.47 -13.57
CA GLY A 405 -11.49 11.63 -13.57
C GLY A 405 -11.06 10.17 -13.52
N THR A 406 -11.55 9.44 -12.55
CA THR A 406 -11.26 8.02 -12.34
C THR A 406 -12.55 7.22 -12.37
N TYR A 407 -12.55 6.12 -13.11
CA TYR A 407 -13.59 5.09 -13.06
C TYR A 407 -12.98 3.80 -12.54
N ASN A 408 -13.68 3.12 -11.65
CA ASN A 408 -13.29 1.81 -11.16
C ASN A 408 -14.46 0.81 -11.22
N ASN A 409 -14.12 -0.47 -11.36
CA ASN A 409 -15.05 -1.58 -11.30
C ASN A 409 -14.33 -2.80 -10.71
N PHE A 410 -14.89 -3.37 -9.63
CA PHE A 410 -14.35 -4.56 -8.97
C PHE A 410 -15.49 -5.55 -8.72
N GLY A 411 -15.27 -6.79 -9.16
CA GLY A 411 -16.19 -7.88 -9.02
C GLY A 411 -15.70 -8.97 -8.09
N PHE A 412 -16.63 -9.68 -7.52
CA PHE A 412 -16.42 -10.89 -6.76
C PHE A 412 -17.53 -11.86 -7.14
N ASN A 413 -17.15 -13.05 -7.57
CA ASN A 413 -18.10 -14.15 -7.79
C ASN A 413 -17.51 -15.38 -7.10
N MET A 414 -18.29 -16.04 -6.27
CA MET A 414 -17.89 -17.26 -5.55
C MET A 414 -19.02 -18.28 -5.59
N LEU A 415 -18.73 -19.42 -6.16
CA LEU A 415 -19.57 -20.60 -6.10
C LEU A 415 -18.99 -21.55 -5.06
N THR A 416 -19.77 -21.87 -4.05
CA THR A 416 -19.32 -22.71 -2.92
C THR A 416 -20.28 -23.87 -2.73
N GLY A 417 -19.76 -25.09 -2.70
CA GLY A 417 -20.47 -26.28 -2.27
C GLY A 417 -20.07 -26.64 -0.83
N TYR A 418 -21.05 -26.99 -0.02
CA TYR A 418 -20.87 -27.52 1.33
C TYR A 418 -21.39 -28.94 1.41
N THR A 419 -20.66 -29.79 2.10
CA THR A 419 -21.08 -31.13 2.48
C THR A 419 -20.98 -31.25 3.99
N GLN A 420 -22.09 -31.50 4.68
CA GLN A 420 -22.10 -31.74 6.10
C GLN A 420 -22.50 -33.16 6.40
N ILE A 421 -21.69 -33.87 7.18
CA ILE A 421 -21.89 -35.24 7.60
C ILE A 421 -22.12 -35.23 9.11
N GLU A 422 -23.28 -35.71 9.53
CA GLU A 422 -23.65 -35.85 10.94
C GLU A 422 -24.15 -37.28 11.20
N GLY A 423 -23.31 -38.11 11.80
CA GLY A 423 -23.59 -39.52 11.96
C GLY A 423 -23.75 -40.24 10.61
N VAL A 424 -24.99 -40.68 10.31
CA VAL A 424 -25.34 -41.32 9.02
C VAL A 424 -25.97 -40.35 8.02
N ASP A 425 -26.30 -39.14 8.45
CA ASP A 425 -26.97 -38.15 7.64
C ASP A 425 -25.95 -37.29 6.91
N THR A 426 -26.21 -37.06 5.62
CA THR A 426 -25.38 -36.16 4.81
C THR A 426 -26.29 -35.10 4.17
N THR A 427 -25.92 -33.85 4.37
CA THR A 427 -26.60 -32.69 3.76
C THR A 427 -25.65 -31.99 2.80
N TYR A 428 -26.19 -31.54 1.69
CA TYR A 428 -25.48 -30.79 0.66
C TYR A 428 -26.08 -29.41 0.54
N GLN A 429 -25.23 -28.42 0.34
CA GLN A 429 -25.66 -27.03 0.12
C GLN A 429 -24.77 -26.39 -0.94
N ASP A 430 -25.37 -25.69 -1.89
CA ASP A 430 -24.67 -24.80 -2.83
C ASP A 430 -24.97 -23.36 -2.47
N GLN A 431 -23.94 -22.53 -2.60
CA GLN A 431 -24.09 -21.09 -2.45
C GLN A 431 -23.41 -20.37 -3.62
N ASN A 432 -24.14 -19.50 -4.28
CA ASN A 432 -23.62 -18.56 -5.26
C ASN A 432 -23.62 -17.16 -4.65
N SER A 433 -22.45 -16.52 -4.63
CA SER A 433 -22.29 -15.16 -4.11
C SER A 433 -21.64 -14.29 -5.18
N LEU A 434 -22.30 -13.20 -5.55
CA LEU A 434 -21.81 -12.23 -6.50
C LEU A 434 -21.83 -10.86 -5.87
N SER A 435 -20.75 -10.12 -6.02
CA SER A 435 -20.69 -8.71 -5.64
C SER A 435 -19.98 -7.91 -6.72
N ASN A 436 -20.51 -6.76 -7.05
CA ASN A 436 -19.92 -5.84 -8.00
C ASN A 436 -19.98 -4.42 -7.45
N GLY A 437 -18.83 -3.77 -7.35
CA GLY A 437 -18.69 -2.38 -6.95
C GLY A 437 -18.12 -1.56 -8.09
N GLN A 438 -18.76 -0.44 -8.39
CA GLN A 438 -18.31 0.52 -9.41
C GLN A 438 -18.20 1.90 -8.77
N GLY A 439 -17.29 2.72 -9.29
CA GLY A 439 -17.11 4.07 -8.76
C GLY A 439 -16.62 5.06 -9.80
N ILE A 440 -17.00 6.31 -9.59
CA ILE A 440 -16.47 7.48 -10.30
C ILE A 440 -15.95 8.45 -9.27
N GLU A 441 -14.73 8.94 -9.49
CA GLU A 441 -14.14 10.04 -8.74
C GLU A 441 -13.78 11.16 -9.72
N VAL A 442 -14.12 12.40 -9.37
CA VAL A 442 -13.69 13.61 -10.08
C VAL A 442 -13.03 14.52 -9.06
N LYS A 443 -11.78 14.87 -9.31
CA LYS A 443 -10.97 15.68 -8.41
C LYS A 443 -10.38 16.89 -9.14
N ALA A 444 -10.37 18.05 -8.46
CA ALA A 444 -9.70 19.25 -8.91
C ALA A 444 -8.94 19.87 -7.74
N ASP A 445 -7.62 19.95 -7.84
CA ASP A 445 -6.73 20.53 -6.84
C ASP A 445 -5.99 21.72 -7.44
N TYR A 446 -6.02 22.86 -6.78
CA TYR A 446 -5.27 24.04 -7.13
C TYR A 446 -4.31 24.42 -6.01
N GLU A 447 -3.07 24.65 -6.37
CA GLU A 447 -2.01 25.13 -5.49
C GLU A 447 -1.48 26.45 -5.99
N TRP A 448 -1.30 27.40 -5.07
CA TRP A 448 -0.69 28.69 -5.31
C TRP A 448 0.38 28.97 -4.26
N LYS A 449 1.57 29.30 -4.71
CA LYS A 449 2.72 29.72 -3.88
C LYS A 449 2.96 31.22 -4.02
N PRO A 450 2.21 32.09 -3.30
CA PRO A 450 2.38 33.54 -3.40
C PRO A 450 3.80 34.00 -3.02
N THR A 451 4.48 33.26 -2.16
CA THR A 451 5.91 33.43 -1.84
C THR A 451 6.59 32.07 -1.75
N PRO A 452 7.92 31.98 -1.80
CA PRO A 452 8.62 30.71 -1.61
C PRO A 452 8.31 30.03 -0.25
N GLN A 453 7.89 30.82 0.75
CA GLN A 453 7.58 30.34 2.10
C GLN A 453 6.10 30.05 2.33
N SER A 454 5.21 30.50 1.43
CA SER A 454 3.76 30.38 1.62
C SER A 454 3.11 29.55 0.53
N ARG A 455 2.12 28.74 0.93
CA ARG A 455 1.38 27.84 0.05
C ARG A 455 -0.10 27.87 0.41
N LEU A 456 -0.94 28.13 -0.59
CA LEU A 456 -2.39 28.02 -0.48
C LEU A 456 -2.85 26.89 -1.41
N GLU A 457 -3.60 25.94 -0.87
CA GLU A 457 -4.23 24.88 -1.66
C GLU A 457 -5.74 24.93 -1.46
N ALA A 458 -6.48 24.71 -2.51
CA ALA A 458 -7.93 24.57 -2.48
C ALA A 458 -8.37 23.51 -3.50
N GLY A 459 -9.38 22.75 -3.18
CA GLY A 459 -9.84 21.74 -4.11
C GLY A 459 -11.24 21.26 -3.86
N TYR A 460 -11.71 20.49 -4.83
CA TYR A 460 -12.99 19.82 -4.84
C TYR A 460 -12.81 18.36 -5.21
N ASP A 461 -13.51 17.47 -4.51
CA ASP A 461 -13.46 16.04 -4.71
C ASP A 461 -14.90 15.50 -4.67
N TYR A 462 -15.31 14.84 -5.75
CA TYR A 462 -16.60 14.18 -5.88
C TYR A 462 -16.41 12.70 -6.08
N THR A 463 -17.00 11.89 -5.22
CA THR A 463 -17.04 10.45 -5.38
C THR A 463 -18.45 9.94 -5.45
N ARG A 464 -18.70 8.99 -6.36
CA ARG A 464 -19.95 8.25 -6.45
C ARG A 464 -19.65 6.78 -6.62
N ASN A 465 -20.09 5.96 -5.67
CA ASN A 465 -19.93 4.52 -5.72
C ASN A 465 -21.29 3.84 -5.68
N TRP A 466 -21.46 2.81 -6.48
CA TRP A 466 -22.61 1.94 -6.44
C TRP A 466 -22.15 0.48 -6.38
N SER A 467 -22.85 -0.30 -5.62
CA SER A 467 -22.53 -1.70 -5.42
C SER A 467 -23.80 -2.54 -5.48
N ASN A 468 -23.67 -3.71 -6.06
CA ASN A 468 -24.71 -4.74 -6.03
C ASN A 468 -24.08 -5.99 -5.43
N SER A 469 -24.78 -6.64 -4.52
CA SER A 469 -24.39 -7.93 -3.99
C SER A 469 -25.59 -8.87 -4.01
N PHE A 470 -25.32 -10.06 -4.48
CA PHE A 470 -26.32 -11.13 -4.63
C PHE A 470 -25.81 -12.36 -3.90
N ALA A 471 -26.66 -13.07 -3.20
CA ALA A 471 -26.36 -14.38 -2.70
C ALA A 471 -27.59 -15.28 -2.82
N ASP A 472 -27.36 -16.47 -3.29
CA ASP A 472 -28.35 -17.51 -3.46
C ASP A 472 -27.75 -18.81 -2.93
N ALA A 473 -28.43 -19.47 -2.01
CA ALA A 473 -28.00 -20.71 -1.42
C ALA A 473 -29.13 -21.72 -1.41
N HIS A 474 -28.82 -22.95 -1.75
CA HIS A 474 -29.77 -24.04 -1.87
C HIS A 474 -29.28 -25.29 -1.13
N ASN A 475 -30.20 -25.91 -0.41
CA ASN A 475 -29.96 -27.27 0.05
C ASN A 475 -30.24 -28.25 -1.10
N ASN A 476 -29.38 -29.23 -1.26
CA ASN A 476 -29.45 -30.19 -2.34
C ASN A 476 -29.58 -31.63 -1.78
N ASN A 477 -30.22 -32.52 -2.55
CA ASN A 477 -30.09 -33.94 -2.32
C ASN A 477 -28.73 -34.49 -2.78
N ALA A 478 -28.46 -35.76 -2.57
CA ALA A 478 -27.21 -36.40 -2.98
C ALA A 478 -26.94 -36.37 -4.50
N GLU A 479 -27.96 -36.16 -5.32
CA GLU A 479 -27.90 -36.06 -6.78
C GLU A 479 -27.74 -34.60 -7.27
N GLY A 480 -27.67 -33.62 -6.33
CA GLY A 480 -27.51 -32.20 -6.65
C GLY A 480 -28.80 -31.48 -7.02
N ALA A 481 -29.99 -32.10 -6.88
CA ALA A 481 -31.25 -31.42 -7.08
C ALA A 481 -31.68 -30.64 -5.83
N HIS A 482 -32.15 -29.40 -6.01
CA HIS A 482 -32.60 -28.55 -4.93
C HIS A 482 -33.78 -29.19 -4.20
N ILE A 483 -33.73 -29.18 -2.87
CA ILE A 483 -34.81 -29.66 -1.99
C ILE A 483 -35.47 -28.48 -1.29
N ASN A 484 -36.71 -28.69 -0.75
CA ASN A 484 -37.43 -27.68 -0.02
C ASN A 484 -36.59 -27.12 1.15
N GLU A 485 -36.51 -25.81 1.21
CA GLU A 485 -35.68 -25.05 2.12
C GLU A 485 -36.48 -24.51 3.30
N LEU A 486 -35.85 -24.55 4.45
CA LEU A 486 -36.41 -23.99 5.69
C LEU A 486 -36.10 -22.51 5.87
N PHE A 487 -35.25 -21.92 4.96
CA PHE A 487 -34.73 -20.58 5.11
C PHE A 487 -34.77 -19.78 3.82
N PRO A 488 -34.93 -18.43 3.88
CA PRO A 488 -34.73 -17.56 2.75
C PRO A 488 -33.21 -17.44 2.48
N TYR A 489 -32.72 -18.25 1.56
CA TYR A 489 -31.30 -18.21 1.17
C TYR A 489 -31.00 -17.20 0.04
N TYR A 490 -32.02 -16.52 -0.45
CA TYR A 490 -31.86 -15.52 -1.48
C TYR A 490 -31.76 -14.13 -0.87
N SER A 491 -30.69 -13.40 -1.17
CA SER A 491 -30.56 -11.99 -0.86
C SER A 491 -29.98 -11.21 -2.02
N ASP A 492 -30.55 -10.06 -2.29
CA ASP A 492 -30.05 -9.07 -3.25
C ASP A 492 -29.97 -7.72 -2.53
N ALA A 493 -28.82 -7.09 -2.60
CA ALA A 493 -28.60 -5.80 -1.95
C ALA A 493 -27.90 -4.84 -2.90
N SER A 494 -28.42 -3.62 -2.98
CA SER A 494 -27.81 -2.52 -3.72
C SER A 494 -27.45 -1.37 -2.80
N GLY A 495 -26.33 -0.72 -3.10
CA GLY A 495 -25.84 0.44 -2.37
C GLY A 495 -25.41 1.55 -3.31
N LEU A 496 -25.77 2.77 -3.00
CA LEU A 496 -25.27 3.98 -3.64
C LEU A 496 -24.70 4.91 -2.59
N THR A 497 -23.46 5.32 -2.76
CA THR A 497 -22.86 6.38 -1.95
C THR A 497 -22.40 7.53 -2.81
N GLN A 498 -22.56 8.76 -2.31
CA GLN A 498 -22.07 9.98 -2.95
C GLN A 498 -21.42 10.86 -1.89
N ASN A 499 -20.31 11.46 -2.23
CA ASN A 499 -19.61 12.40 -1.36
C ASN A 499 -19.16 13.63 -2.15
N HIS A 500 -19.50 14.80 -1.66
CA HIS A 500 -19.04 16.08 -2.15
C HIS A 500 -18.13 16.72 -1.12
N ALA A 501 -16.88 16.93 -1.46
CA ALA A 501 -15.89 17.46 -0.55
C ALA A 501 -15.23 18.73 -1.11
N PHE A 502 -15.10 19.74 -0.25
CA PHE A 502 -14.37 20.99 -0.53
C PHE A 502 -13.32 21.18 0.55
N TYR A 503 -12.11 21.57 0.17
CA TYR A 503 -11.08 21.85 1.13
C TYR A 503 -10.28 23.12 0.80
N VAL A 504 -9.70 23.68 1.84
CA VAL A 504 -8.70 24.74 1.75
C VAL A 504 -7.61 24.47 2.79
N THR A 505 -6.35 24.64 2.38
CA THR A 505 -5.20 24.60 3.30
C THR A 505 -4.32 25.83 3.06
N TYR A 506 -3.78 26.36 4.12
CA TYR A 506 -2.78 27.44 4.06
C TYR A 506 -1.59 27.07 4.94
N GLY A 507 -0.40 27.10 4.36
CA GLY A 507 0.87 26.88 5.03
C GLY A 507 1.80 28.06 4.86
N ASN A 508 2.60 28.32 5.88
CA ASN A 508 3.65 29.35 5.82
C ASN A 508 4.83 28.97 6.72
N ARG A 509 6.02 29.35 6.28
CA ARG A 509 7.25 29.20 7.05
C ARG A 509 7.73 30.58 7.52
N PHE A 510 7.93 30.69 8.82
CA PHE A 510 8.37 31.91 9.50
C PHE A 510 9.80 31.76 9.98
N TRP A 511 10.64 32.79 9.73
CA TRP A 511 12.02 32.85 10.20
C TRP A 511 12.88 31.63 9.81
N ASP A 512 12.53 30.94 8.74
CA ASP A 512 13.15 29.70 8.24
C ASP A 512 13.20 28.56 9.26
N LYS A 513 12.41 28.65 10.35
CA LYS A 513 12.40 27.67 11.43
C LYS A 513 11.01 27.19 11.85
N LEU A 514 10.02 28.06 11.84
CA LEU A 514 8.66 27.75 12.26
C LEU A 514 7.77 27.56 11.06
N SER A 515 7.30 26.37 10.84
CA SER A 515 6.34 26.03 9.79
C SER A 515 4.95 25.80 10.40
N ILE A 516 3.93 26.45 9.84
CA ILE A 516 2.54 26.30 10.29
C ILE A 516 1.68 26.00 9.07
N GLN A 517 0.87 24.98 9.15
CA GLN A 517 -0.17 24.68 8.15
C GLN A 517 -1.50 24.47 8.87
N VAL A 518 -2.55 25.10 8.36
CA VAL A 518 -3.93 24.89 8.80
C VAL A 518 -4.79 24.53 7.60
N GLY A 519 -5.77 23.68 7.82
CA GLY A 519 -6.69 23.27 6.77
C GLY A 519 -8.08 22.96 7.29
N LEU A 520 -9.04 23.12 6.43
CA LEU A 520 -10.43 22.77 6.68
C LEU A 520 -11.02 22.08 5.45
N ARG A 521 -11.65 20.94 5.69
CA ARG A 521 -12.42 20.21 4.67
C ARG A 521 -13.86 20.06 5.14
N GLY A 522 -14.82 20.30 4.24
CA GLY A 522 -16.23 20.07 4.47
C GLY A 522 -16.72 18.99 3.51
N GLU A 523 -17.43 18.00 4.02
CA GLU A 523 -18.00 16.91 3.23
C GLU A 523 -19.50 16.80 3.42
N TYR A 524 -20.22 16.69 2.30
CA TYR A 524 -21.62 16.29 2.25
C TYR A 524 -21.74 14.89 1.70
N TYR A 525 -22.09 13.95 2.56
CA TYR A 525 -22.16 12.53 2.27
C TYR A 525 -23.61 12.05 2.23
N MET A 526 -23.91 11.22 1.24
CA MET A 526 -25.20 10.54 1.05
C MET A 526 -24.96 9.06 0.86
N ARG A 527 -25.79 8.23 1.49
CA ARG A 527 -25.82 6.78 1.33
C ARG A 527 -27.25 6.32 1.18
N HIS A 528 -27.52 5.54 0.15
CA HIS A 528 -28.75 4.82 -0.08
C HIS A 528 -28.45 3.32 -0.08
N LEU A 529 -29.16 2.55 0.72
CA LEU A 529 -29.07 1.09 0.77
C LEU A 529 -30.46 0.52 0.54
N GLU A 530 -30.52 -0.52 -0.27
CA GLU A 530 -31.75 -1.27 -0.51
C GLU A 530 -31.41 -2.76 -0.57
N SER A 531 -32.18 -3.61 0.13
CA SER A 531 -31.98 -5.05 0.16
C SER A 531 -33.29 -5.79 0.05
N PHE A 532 -33.31 -6.88 -0.69
CA PHE A 532 -34.44 -7.77 -0.88
C PHE A 532 -34.07 -9.17 -0.42
N TYR A 533 -35.03 -9.84 0.16
CA TYR A 533 -34.93 -11.23 0.55
C TYR A 533 -36.10 -11.99 -0.06
N LYS A 534 -35.91 -13.27 -0.37
CA LYS A 534 -36.98 -14.17 -0.71
C LYS A 534 -37.15 -15.22 0.36
N ASP A 535 -38.38 -15.50 0.71
CA ASP A 535 -38.71 -16.64 1.56
C ASP A 535 -38.56 -17.97 0.79
N LYS A 536 -38.78 -19.08 1.50
CA LYS A 536 -38.78 -20.43 0.91
C LYS A 536 -39.72 -20.62 -0.26
N ASP A 537 -40.80 -19.80 -0.36
CA ASP A 537 -41.78 -19.87 -1.40
C ASP A 537 -41.46 -18.91 -2.57
N GLY A 538 -40.30 -18.21 -2.50
CA GLY A 538 -39.83 -17.25 -3.49
C GLY A 538 -40.51 -15.89 -3.43
N ASN A 539 -41.29 -15.58 -2.39
CA ASN A 539 -41.93 -14.29 -2.21
C ASN A 539 -40.92 -13.27 -1.68
N VAL A 540 -40.92 -12.09 -2.30
CA VAL A 540 -40.06 -10.97 -1.84
C VAL A 540 -40.59 -10.49 -0.48
N GLN A 541 -39.68 -10.41 0.48
CA GLN A 541 -39.97 -9.93 1.81
C GLN A 541 -39.50 -8.48 1.95
N ASP A 542 -40.36 -7.60 2.46
CA ASP A 542 -40.05 -6.18 2.68
C ASP A 542 -39.19 -5.93 3.93
N SER A 543 -39.05 -6.90 4.79
CA SER A 543 -38.07 -6.90 5.88
C SER A 543 -37.58 -8.30 6.12
N TYR A 544 -36.26 -8.43 6.37
CA TYR A 544 -35.71 -9.67 6.85
C TYR A 544 -35.50 -9.55 8.35
N ALA A 545 -36.23 -10.38 9.07
CA ALA A 545 -36.02 -10.50 10.51
C ALA A 545 -36.13 -9.15 11.26
N GLY A 546 -37.07 -8.28 10.84
CA GLY A 546 -37.30 -6.97 11.46
C GLY A 546 -36.31 -5.88 11.06
N MET A 547 -35.34 -6.16 10.17
CA MET A 547 -34.46 -5.13 9.63
C MET A 547 -35.09 -4.41 8.45
N GLU A 548 -34.97 -3.08 8.40
CA GLU A 548 -35.45 -2.27 7.28
C GLU A 548 -34.74 -2.65 5.98
N ASN A 549 -35.52 -2.83 4.90
CA ASN A 549 -34.95 -3.12 3.57
C ASN A 549 -34.27 -1.94 2.93
N LYS A 550 -34.62 -0.72 3.37
CA LYS A 550 -34.18 0.51 2.75
C LYS A 550 -33.72 1.48 3.79
N LYS A 551 -32.51 2.04 3.58
CA LYS A 551 -31.92 3.02 4.50
C LYS A 551 -31.26 4.15 3.74
N ASP A 552 -31.78 5.35 3.94
CA ASP A 552 -31.21 6.61 3.48
C ASP A 552 -30.46 7.30 4.63
N THR A 553 -29.26 7.76 4.37
CA THR A 553 -28.46 8.50 5.34
C THR A 553 -27.77 9.66 4.64
N SER A 554 -27.89 10.87 5.18
CA SER A 554 -27.14 12.03 4.67
C SER A 554 -26.69 12.91 5.81
N TYR A 555 -25.49 13.50 5.69
CA TYR A 555 -24.97 14.43 6.69
C TYR A 555 -23.88 15.33 6.10
N PHE A 556 -23.70 16.50 6.70
CA PHE A 556 -22.57 17.40 6.45
C PHE A 556 -21.61 17.40 7.64
N GLN A 557 -20.30 17.35 7.38
CA GLN A 557 -19.31 17.32 8.44
C GLN A 557 -18.05 18.09 8.08
N LEU A 558 -17.42 18.68 9.11
CA LEU A 558 -16.16 19.42 8.99
C LEU A 558 -14.99 18.64 9.57
N PHE A 559 -13.87 18.70 8.87
CA PHE A 559 -12.62 18.02 9.19
C PHE A 559 -11.46 19.03 9.23
N PRO A 560 -11.22 19.65 10.38
CA PRO A 560 -10.08 20.55 10.58
C PRO A 560 -8.78 19.76 10.69
N SER A 561 -7.68 20.39 10.24
CA SER A 561 -6.31 19.93 10.41
C SER A 561 -5.38 21.08 10.75
N ALA A 562 -4.37 20.82 11.58
CA ALA A 562 -3.36 21.81 11.96
C ALA A 562 -2.01 21.11 12.18
N TYR A 563 -0.95 21.72 11.66
CA TYR A 563 0.42 21.24 11.78
C TYR A 563 1.31 22.41 12.16
N ILE A 564 2.16 22.19 13.13
CA ILE A 564 3.17 23.13 13.58
C ILE A 564 4.48 22.38 13.66
N SER A 565 5.49 22.81 12.92
CA SER A 565 6.83 22.24 12.97
C SER A 565 7.83 23.33 13.30
N TYR A 566 8.77 23.02 14.20
CA TYR A 566 9.86 23.91 14.55
C TYR A 566 11.21 23.20 14.37
N ASP A 567 12.03 23.78 13.49
CA ASP A 567 13.40 23.35 13.23
C ASP A 567 14.35 24.08 14.14
N PHE A 568 14.96 23.35 15.11
CA PHE A 568 15.97 23.89 16.01
C PHE A 568 17.35 24.03 15.36
N GLY A 569 17.50 23.49 14.14
CA GLY A 569 18.78 23.33 13.46
C GLY A 569 19.55 22.07 13.89
N ASN A 570 20.67 21.77 13.23
CA ASN A 570 21.48 20.60 13.49
C ASN A 570 20.70 19.27 13.45
N GLY A 571 19.65 19.17 12.60
CA GLY A 571 18.81 17.99 12.44
C GLY A 571 17.86 17.71 13.60
N HIS A 572 17.49 18.71 14.38
CA HIS A 572 16.47 18.63 15.43
C HIS A 572 15.18 19.29 14.97
N GLU A 573 14.09 18.55 14.95
CA GLU A 573 12.77 19.04 14.57
C GLU A 573 11.71 18.57 15.57
N LEU A 574 10.75 19.43 15.90
CA LEU A 574 9.60 19.12 16.74
C LEU A 574 8.32 19.46 15.98
N GLN A 575 7.38 18.52 15.91
CA GLN A 575 6.11 18.69 15.22
C GLN A 575 4.94 18.44 16.15
N LEU A 576 3.92 19.28 16.07
CA LEU A 576 2.60 19.09 16.70
C LEU A 576 1.54 19.04 15.62
N ASN A 577 0.80 17.95 15.57
CA ASN A 577 -0.21 17.70 14.54
C ASN A 577 -1.58 17.42 15.18
N TYR A 578 -2.62 18.01 14.63
CA TYR A 578 -4.00 17.71 14.97
C TYR A 578 -4.83 17.46 13.73
N THR A 579 -5.63 16.38 13.72
CA THR A 579 -6.59 16.08 12.64
C THR A 579 -7.86 15.46 13.18
N ARG A 580 -9.00 15.80 12.56
CA ARG A 580 -10.27 15.07 12.73
C ARG A 580 -10.52 14.19 11.52
N ARG A 581 -10.94 12.93 11.76
CA ARG A 581 -11.12 11.90 10.75
C ARG A 581 -12.46 11.20 10.91
N VAL A 582 -12.89 10.46 9.88
CA VAL A 582 -14.09 9.65 9.87
C VAL A 582 -13.79 8.22 9.42
N ASN A 583 -14.49 7.26 10.01
CA ASN A 583 -14.58 5.89 9.51
C ASN A 583 -16.06 5.61 9.22
N ARG A 584 -16.38 5.43 7.94
CA ARG A 584 -17.73 5.11 7.48
C ARG A 584 -17.90 3.60 7.43
N PRO A 585 -19.01 3.07 7.96
CA PRO A 585 -19.33 1.65 7.79
C PRO A 585 -19.52 1.31 6.32
N TRP A 586 -19.02 0.17 5.89
CA TRP A 586 -19.02 -0.24 4.48
C TRP A 586 -19.15 -1.77 4.32
N GLY A 587 -19.45 -2.23 3.08
CA GLY A 587 -19.43 -3.62 2.68
C GLY A 587 -20.25 -4.54 3.60
N HIS A 588 -19.63 -5.61 4.08
CA HIS A 588 -20.24 -6.60 4.96
C HIS A 588 -20.70 -6.05 6.32
N GLN A 589 -20.17 -4.90 6.77
CA GLN A 589 -20.61 -4.31 8.05
C GLN A 589 -22.06 -3.79 7.98
N ILE A 590 -22.49 -3.33 6.81
CA ILE A 590 -23.82 -2.75 6.59
C ILE A 590 -24.76 -3.65 5.79
N ASN A 591 -24.22 -4.67 5.11
CA ASN A 591 -25.04 -5.61 4.35
C ASN A 591 -25.69 -6.63 5.31
N PRO A 592 -26.99 -6.63 5.49
CA PRO A 592 -27.65 -7.51 6.44
C PRO A 592 -27.70 -8.99 6.03
N ARG A 593 -27.10 -9.34 4.89
CA ARG A 593 -27.01 -10.72 4.41
C ARG A 593 -26.36 -11.61 5.46
N MET A 594 -26.96 -12.75 5.74
CA MET A 594 -26.41 -13.77 6.63
C MET A 594 -25.38 -14.63 5.90
N ASP A 595 -24.29 -14.92 6.59
CA ASP A 595 -23.30 -15.89 6.18
C ASP A 595 -23.50 -17.18 6.99
N PHE A 596 -23.85 -18.26 6.31
CA PHE A 596 -24.13 -19.59 6.85
C PHE A 596 -22.97 -20.57 6.59
N SER A 597 -21.79 -20.09 6.25
CA SER A 597 -20.62 -20.95 6.01
C SER A 597 -20.32 -21.88 7.21
N ASP A 598 -20.55 -21.38 8.42
CA ASP A 598 -20.59 -22.16 9.66
C ASP A 598 -21.97 -22.04 10.31
N SER A 599 -22.71 -23.15 10.36
CA SER A 599 -24.06 -23.17 10.92
C SER A 599 -24.11 -22.90 12.44
N THR A 600 -22.96 -22.96 13.13
CA THR A 600 -22.82 -22.67 14.56
C THR A 600 -22.40 -21.23 14.84
N ASN A 601 -21.98 -20.47 13.79
CA ASN A 601 -21.51 -19.09 13.86
C ASN A 601 -22.01 -18.28 12.66
N ILE A 602 -23.16 -17.67 12.78
CA ILE A 602 -23.80 -16.89 11.72
C ILE A 602 -23.35 -15.43 11.82
N SER A 603 -22.90 -14.86 10.73
CA SER A 603 -22.48 -13.44 10.65
C SER A 603 -23.39 -12.65 9.73
N TYR A 604 -23.68 -11.39 10.09
CA TYR A 604 -24.46 -10.46 9.26
C TYR A 604 -24.13 -9.00 9.58
N GLY A 605 -24.39 -8.10 8.62
CA GLY A 605 -24.18 -6.66 8.78
C GLY A 605 -25.37 -5.95 9.41
N ASN A 606 -25.17 -4.68 9.79
CA ASN A 606 -26.17 -3.83 10.39
C ASN A 606 -26.36 -2.53 9.56
N VAL A 607 -27.50 -2.37 8.91
CA VAL A 607 -27.81 -1.21 8.05
C VAL A 607 -27.87 0.11 8.84
N ASN A 608 -28.08 0.05 10.15
CA ASN A 608 -28.24 1.21 11.03
C ASN A 608 -26.91 1.80 11.52
N LEU A 609 -25.78 1.26 11.08
CA LEU A 609 -24.49 1.79 11.48
C LEU A 609 -24.28 3.22 11.04
N LEU A 610 -23.78 4.03 11.96
CA LEU A 610 -23.39 5.42 11.78
C LEU A 610 -21.86 5.56 11.61
N PRO A 611 -21.38 6.65 11.00
CA PRO A 611 -19.94 6.93 10.94
C PRO A 611 -19.32 7.09 12.33
N ALA A 612 -18.11 6.58 12.50
CA ALA A 612 -17.28 6.83 13.67
C ALA A 612 -16.33 8.00 13.41
N TYR A 613 -16.16 8.89 14.38
CA TYR A 613 -15.26 10.04 14.26
C TYR A 613 -14.07 9.89 15.20
N SER A 614 -12.89 10.30 14.75
CA SER A 614 -11.70 10.32 15.59
C SER A 614 -11.00 11.68 15.58
N ASN A 615 -10.52 12.09 16.75
CA ASN A 615 -9.64 13.24 16.96
C ASN A 615 -8.26 12.68 17.27
N ASN A 616 -7.26 13.09 16.50
CA ASN A 616 -5.88 12.64 16.65
C ASN A 616 -4.98 13.83 16.96
N LEU A 617 -4.20 13.74 18.02
CA LEU A 617 -3.19 14.71 18.41
C LEU A 617 -1.85 14.01 18.55
N GLU A 618 -0.82 14.52 17.89
CA GLU A 618 0.52 13.95 17.95
C GLU A 618 1.58 15.02 18.16
N LEU A 619 2.53 14.74 19.05
CA LEU A 619 3.74 15.50 19.24
C LEU A 619 4.92 14.60 18.85
N ASN A 620 5.63 14.94 17.78
CA ASN A 620 6.72 14.16 17.23
C ASN A 620 8.04 14.94 17.32
N TYR A 621 9.09 14.30 17.75
CA TYR A 621 10.46 14.81 17.74
C TYR A 621 11.29 13.98 16.80
N LEU A 622 12.05 14.65 15.94
CA LEU A 622 13.02 14.05 15.01
C LEU A 622 14.43 14.55 15.35
N LYS A 623 15.37 13.63 15.35
CA LYS A 623 16.80 13.93 15.37
C LYS A 623 17.49 13.12 14.30
N THR A 624 18.20 13.82 13.41
CA THR A 624 19.02 13.21 12.35
C THR A 624 20.50 13.51 12.61
N TRP A 625 21.33 12.50 12.51
CA TRP A 625 22.80 12.55 12.48
C TRP A 625 23.26 11.94 11.15
N GLU A 626 24.55 12.04 10.84
CA GLU A 626 25.10 11.45 9.60
C GLU A 626 24.75 9.97 9.42
N ARG A 627 24.74 9.20 10.51
CA ARG A 627 24.56 7.73 10.48
C ARG A 627 23.37 7.23 11.30
N HIS A 628 22.65 8.14 11.93
CA HIS A 628 21.57 7.78 12.86
C HIS A 628 20.37 8.69 12.66
N THR A 629 19.19 8.11 12.80
CA THR A 629 17.94 8.87 12.86
C THR A 629 17.12 8.37 14.03
N LEU A 630 16.61 9.26 14.84
CA LEU A 630 15.68 8.97 15.93
C LEU A 630 14.42 9.79 15.73
N SER A 631 13.29 9.13 15.67
CA SER A 631 11.97 9.73 15.77
C SER A 631 11.28 9.23 17.03
N ALA A 632 10.82 10.13 17.87
CA ALA A 632 10.04 9.79 19.04
C ALA A 632 8.77 10.65 19.05
N GLY A 633 7.61 10.04 19.25
CA GLY A 633 6.33 10.73 19.22
C GLY A 633 5.42 10.28 20.36
N VAL A 634 4.64 11.23 20.88
CA VAL A 634 3.52 10.97 21.78
C VAL A 634 2.25 11.20 20.98
N PHE A 635 1.30 10.27 21.03
CA PHE A 635 0.03 10.40 20.34
C PHE A 635 -1.15 10.15 21.26
N TRP A 636 -2.23 10.89 21.02
CA TRP A 636 -3.51 10.67 21.62
C TRP A 636 -4.58 10.58 20.54
N LYS A 637 -5.37 9.51 20.60
CA LYS A 637 -6.50 9.27 19.71
C LYS A 637 -7.75 9.08 20.53
N TYR A 638 -8.79 9.81 20.16
CA TYR A 638 -10.11 9.73 20.77
C TYR A 638 -11.12 9.43 19.67
N ARG A 639 -11.78 8.27 19.75
CA ARG A 639 -12.75 7.81 18.75
C ARG A 639 -14.12 7.68 19.39
N GLU A 640 -15.11 8.30 18.75
CA GLU A 640 -16.52 8.24 19.13
C GLU A 640 -17.28 7.34 18.17
N GLY A 641 -18.23 6.53 18.69
CA GLY A 641 -19.10 5.66 17.90
C GLY A 641 -18.33 4.58 17.13
N ALA A 642 -17.24 4.05 17.71
CA ALA A 642 -16.44 3.02 17.05
C ALA A 642 -17.29 1.81 16.68
N VAL A 643 -17.26 1.42 15.41
CA VAL A 643 -17.92 0.19 14.94
C VAL A 643 -17.16 -1.01 15.47
N GLN A 644 -17.83 -1.89 16.18
CA GLN A 644 -17.28 -3.11 16.77
C GLN A 644 -18.09 -4.32 16.32
N ASN A 645 -17.40 -5.43 16.14
CA ASN A 645 -18.05 -6.72 16.01
C ASN A 645 -18.52 -7.19 17.39
N VAL A 646 -19.77 -7.60 17.47
CA VAL A 646 -20.43 -8.06 18.70
C VAL A 646 -20.99 -9.44 18.45
N LYS A 647 -20.72 -10.33 19.39
CA LYS A 647 -21.18 -11.72 19.42
C LYS A 647 -22.23 -11.87 20.50
N TYR A 648 -23.26 -12.65 20.20
CA TYR A 648 -24.27 -13.04 21.16
C TYR A 648 -24.79 -14.43 20.87
N MET A 649 -25.33 -15.10 21.89
CA MET A 649 -25.98 -16.40 21.71
C MET A 649 -27.40 -16.21 21.21
N ASP A 650 -27.79 -17.01 20.22
CA ASP A 650 -29.17 -17.08 19.78
C ASP A 650 -30.08 -17.73 20.83
N SER A 651 -31.37 -17.55 20.73
CA SER A 651 -32.37 -18.13 21.63
C SER A 651 -32.34 -19.65 21.68
N ASP A 652 -31.74 -20.32 20.70
CA ASP A 652 -31.52 -21.78 20.68
C ASP A 652 -30.42 -22.22 21.66
N GLY A 653 -29.65 -21.28 22.24
CA GLY A 653 -28.53 -21.54 23.15
C GLY A 653 -27.36 -22.32 22.53
N ARG A 654 -27.29 -22.38 21.18
CA ARG A 654 -26.30 -23.19 20.43
C ARG A 654 -25.62 -22.41 19.32
N THR A 655 -26.38 -21.55 18.63
CA THR A 655 -25.89 -20.76 17.52
C THR A 655 -25.34 -19.42 18.01
N MET A 656 -24.08 -19.13 17.64
CA MET A 656 -23.48 -17.82 17.88
C MET A 656 -23.84 -16.90 16.71
N LYS A 657 -24.36 -15.73 16.99
CA LYS A 657 -24.59 -14.67 16.00
C LYS A 657 -23.55 -13.57 16.16
N ASN A 658 -23.05 -13.06 15.04
CA ASN A 658 -22.08 -11.99 14.97
C ASN A 658 -22.63 -10.83 14.15
N THR A 659 -22.61 -9.63 14.69
CA THR A 659 -23.02 -8.42 13.99
C THR A 659 -22.14 -7.23 14.35
N TYR A 660 -22.48 -6.05 13.85
CA TYR A 660 -21.72 -4.82 14.06
C TYR A 660 -22.59 -3.78 14.75
N LEU A 661 -22.03 -3.09 15.72
CA LEU A 661 -22.68 -1.99 16.44
C LEU A 661 -21.75 -0.78 16.55
N ASN A 662 -22.32 0.41 16.55
CA ASN A 662 -21.61 1.61 17.00
C ASN A 662 -21.62 1.59 18.53
N VAL A 663 -20.62 0.99 19.10
CA VAL A 663 -20.49 0.86 20.55
C VAL A 663 -19.24 1.61 20.99
N ALA A 664 -19.32 2.22 22.15
CA ALA A 664 -18.16 2.67 22.87
C ALA A 664 -17.37 3.87 22.30
N THR A 665 -16.82 4.58 23.22
CA THR A 665 -15.67 5.46 23.03
C THR A 665 -14.40 4.66 23.16
N ARG A 666 -13.45 4.91 22.29
CA ARG A 666 -12.13 4.28 22.38
C ARG A 666 -11.08 5.37 22.48
N GLN A 667 -10.22 5.26 23.48
CA GLN A 667 -9.10 6.16 23.71
C GLN A 667 -7.78 5.39 23.63
N GLU A 668 -6.81 6.00 22.96
CA GLU A 668 -5.45 5.49 22.88
C GLU A 668 -4.48 6.63 23.19
N LEU A 669 -3.65 6.44 24.21
CA LEU A 669 -2.55 7.34 24.55
C LEU A 669 -1.25 6.54 24.49
N GLY A 670 -0.30 6.96 23.67
CA GLY A 670 0.89 6.15 23.46
C GLY A 670 2.12 6.92 23.06
N VAL A 671 3.22 6.17 23.01
CA VAL A 671 4.54 6.64 22.59
C VAL A 671 5.01 5.73 21.45
N GLU A 672 5.45 6.35 20.37
CA GLU A 672 6.11 5.67 19.25
C GLU A 672 7.57 6.10 19.17
N VAL A 673 8.49 5.14 19.04
CA VAL A 673 9.92 5.40 18.85
C VAL A 673 10.39 4.63 17.63
N VAL A 674 11.02 5.33 16.70
CA VAL A 674 11.68 4.74 15.54
C VAL A 674 13.14 5.19 15.55
N ALA A 675 14.05 4.23 15.60
CA ALA A 675 15.49 4.46 15.53
C ALA A 675 16.09 3.73 14.34
N LYS A 676 16.85 4.46 13.52
CA LYS A 676 17.62 3.89 12.42
C LYS A 676 19.08 4.19 12.63
N ASN A 677 19.89 3.15 12.63
CA ASN A 677 21.32 3.25 12.98
C ASN A 677 22.15 2.52 11.93
N ARG A 678 23.23 3.15 11.46
CA ARG A 678 24.31 2.52 10.71
C ARG A 678 25.47 2.27 11.65
N LEU A 679 25.77 1.00 11.88
CA LEU A 679 26.77 0.55 12.86
C LEU A 679 27.90 -0.18 12.15
N PHE A 680 29.09 -0.17 12.78
CA PHE A 680 30.28 -0.85 12.26
C PHE A 680 30.66 -0.41 10.83
N GLY A 681 30.70 0.91 10.61
CA GLY A 681 30.81 1.47 9.27
C GLY A 681 29.45 1.38 8.54
N GLU A 682 29.35 0.54 7.52
CA GLU A 682 28.11 0.24 6.81
C GLU A 682 27.72 -1.24 6.92
N LEU A 683 28.42 -2.01 7.72
CA LEU A 683 28.18 -3.46 7.85
C LEU A 683 26.78 -3.76 8.35
N LEU A 684 26.27 -2.99 9.31
CA LEU A 684 24.98 -3.22 9.94
C LEU A 684 24.11 -1.97 9.90
N GLN A 685 22.96 -2.06 9.20
CA GLN A 685 21.87 -1.10 9.30
C GLN A 685 20.79 -1.70 10.21
N LEU A 686 20.54 -1.05 11.34
CA LEU A 686 19.57 -1.48 12.33
C LEU A 686 18.42 -0.49 12.39
N THR A 687 17.22 -0.95 12.04
CA THR A 687 15.98 -0.19 12.23
C THR A 687 15.18 -0.84 13.36
N THR A 688 14.88 -0.06 14.39
CA THR A 688 14.05 -0.49 15.52
C THR A 688 12.84 0.42 15.59
N SER A 689 11.65 -0.17 15.63
CA SER A 689 10.41 0.55 15.94
C SER A 689 9.74 -0.04 17.15
N ALA A 690 9.28 0.83 18.04
CA ALA A 690 8.55 0.45 19.24
C ALA A 690 7.34 1.36 19.40
N ASN A 691 6.19 0.79 19.68
CA ASN A 691 4.96 1.49 19.95
C ASN A 691 4.36 0.94 21.23
N PHE A 692 4.16 1.79 22.24
CA PHE A 692 3.56 1.45 23.52
C PHE A 692 2.40 2.39 23.77
N TYR A 693 1.26 1.86 24.15
CA TYR A 693 0.07 2.65 24.34
C TYR A 693 -0.85 2.04 25.39
N TRP A 694 -1.52 2.92 26.10
CA TRP A 694 -2.67 2.59 26.88
C TRP A 694 -3.91 2.69 25.99
N ASN A 695 -4.71 1.63 25.95
CA ASN A 695 -5.95 1.53 25.19
C ASN A 695 -7.10 1.33 26.17
N ASN A 696 -8.10 2.18 26.07
CA ASN A 696 -9.31 2.11 26.85
C ASN A 696 -10.52 2.05 25.91
N ILE A 697 -11.41 1.10 26.16
CA ILE A 697 -12.73 0.97 25.53
C ILE A 697 -13.76 1.15 26.64
N SER A 698 -14.67 2.12 26.48
CA SER A 698 -15.71 2.37 27.49
C SER A 698 -16.70 1.20 27.59
N ALA A 699 -17.31 1.02 28.74
CA ALA A 699 -18.46 0.12 28.89
C ALA A 699 -19.63 0.61 28.02
N VAL A 700 -20.41 -0.34 27.53
CA VAL A 700 -21.64 -0.09 26.79
C VAL A 700 -22.74 -1.00 27.31
N ASP A 701 -23.85 -0.41 27.55
CA ASP A 701 -25.06 -1.08 28.01
C ASP A 701 -26.22 -0.53 27.15
N GLN A 702 -26.62 -1.28 26.15
CA GLN A 702 -27.67 -0.88 25.23
C GLN A 702 -28.49 -2.07 24.74
N GLU A 703 -29.70 -1.79 24.31
CA GLU A 703 -30.54 -2.79 23.66
C GLU A 703 -30.37 -2.72 22.14
N MET A 704 -30.26 -3.88 21.52
CA MET A 704 -30.24 -4.03 20.07
C MET A 704 -31.51 -4.74 19.61
N TYR A 705 -32.25 -4.10 18.73
CA TYR A 705 -33.39 -4.76 18.09
C TYR A 705 -32.91 -5.59 16.90
N HIS A 706 -33.19 -6.89 16.93
CA HIS A 706 -32.81 -7.79 15.86
C HIS A 706 -33.80 -8.97 15.76
N LEU A 707 -34.26 -9.30 14.53
CA LEU A 707 -35.13 -10.44 14.23
C LEU A 707 -36.48 -10.45 15.00
N GLY A 708 -37.00 -9.27 15.35
CA GLY A 708 -38.22 -9.15 16.14
C GLY A 708 -38.00 -9.17 17.65
N ASP A 709 -36.77 -9.44 18.10
CA ASP A 709 -36.40 -9.48 19.52
C ASP A 709 -35.53 -8.32 19.92
N THR A 710 -35.63 -7.91 21.18
CA THR A 710 -34.72 -6.94 21.79
C THR A 710 -33.64 -7.73 22.52
N ILE A 711 -32.39 -7.56 22.08
CA ILE A 711 -31.24 -8.25 22.64
C ILE A 711 -30.44 -7.28 23.50
N PRO A 712 -30.28 -7.49 24.79
CA PRO A 712 -29.39 -6.70 25.62
C PRO A 712 -27.93 -6.95 25.21
N VAL A 713 -27.20 -5.87 24.92
CA VAL A 713 -25.76 -5.91 24.63
C VAL A 713 -25.05 -5.26 25.78
N HIS A 714 -24.46 -6.08 26.63
CA HIS A 714 -23.65 -5.64 27.74
C HIS A 714 -22.17 -5.86 27.44
N LEU A 715 -21.44 -4.75 27.16
CA LEU A 715 -20.00 -4.76 26.92
C LEU A 715 -19.30 -4.12 28.11
N PRO A 716 -18.56 -4.87 28.90
CA PRO A 716 -17.79 -4.33 30.02
C PRO A 716 -16.68 -3.43 29.46
N GLY A 717 -16.48 -2.29 30.13
CA GLY A 717 -15.36 -1.41 29.82
C GLY A 717 -14.03 -2.16 30.03
N GLN A 718 -13.09 -1.96 29.11
CA GLN A 718 -11.80 -2.65 29.15
C GLN A 718 -10.65 -1.68 28.94
N ASN A 719 -9.55 -1.91 29.63
CA ASN A 719 -8.32 -1.19 29.40
C ASN A 719 -7.11 -2.10 29.47
N ILE A 720 -6.09 -1.78 28.72
CA ILE A 720 -4.82 -2.51 28.69
C ILE A 720 -3.68 -1.59 28.31
N PHE A 721 -2.50 -1.83 28.88
CA PHE A 721 -1.26 -1.33 28.33
C PHE A 721 -0.73 -2.33 27.32
N ALA A 722 -0.64 -1.91 26.08
CA ALA A 722 -0.24 -2.76 24.96
C ALA A 722 0.98 -2.15 24.24
N GLY A 723 1.68 -3.00 23.49
CA GLY A 723 2.82 -2.51 22.70
C GLY A 723 3.27 -3.49 21.64
N SER A 724 4.03 -2.96 20.71
CA SER A 724 4.71 -3.74 19.68
C SER A 724 6.14 -3.26 19.49
N VAL A 725 7.04 -4.19 19.23
CA VAL A 725 8.44 -3.93 18.92
C VAL A 725 8.79 -4.69 17.65
N ARG A 726 9.44 -3.99 16.71
CA ARG A 726 10.00 -4.59 15.50
C ARG A 726 11.46 -4.19 15.36
N VAL A 727 12.29 -5.15 15.04
CA VAL A 727 13.71 -4.96 14.78
C VAL A 727 14.03 -5.51 13.40
N ASN A 728 14.59 -4.67 12.54
CA ASN A 728 15.11 -5.05 11.23
C ASN A 728 16.62 -4.81 11.22
N ALA A 729 17.40 -5.87 11.12
CA ALA A 729 18.85 -5.84 11.05
C ALA A 729 19.30 -6.26 9.64
N GLN A 730 19.86 -5.32 8.90
CA GLN A 730 20.38 -5.55 7.55
C GLN A 730 21.91 -5.55 7.59
N PHE A 731 22.52 -6.63 7.10
CA PHE A 731 23.96 -6.85 7.06
C PHE A 731 24.47 -6.69 5.62
N LEU A 732 25.38 -5.78 5.39
CA LEU A 732 26.07 -5.56 4.11
C LEU A 732 27.44 -6.23 4.17
N PHE A 733 27.49 -7.54 3.95
CA PHE A 733 28.74 -8.31 4.03
C PHE A 733 29.78 -7.89 2.97
N THR A 734 29.28 -7.63 1.76
CA THR A 734 30.05 -7.10 0.64
C THR A 734 29.18 -6.17 -0.20
N LYS A 735 29.77 -5.49 -1.21
CA LYS A 735 28.98 -4.67 -2.17
C LYS A 735 27.91 -5.46 -2.93
N ASN A 736 28.04 -6.77 -2.98
CA ASN A 736 27.17 -7.67 -3.76
C ASN A 736 26.42 -8.70 -2.92
N PHE A 737 26.79 -8.87 -1.64
CA PHE A 737 26.18 -9.86 -0.75
C PHE A 737 25.70 -9.21 0.52
N SER A 738 24.45 -9.48 0.87
CA SER A 738 23.78 -8.90 2.02
C SER A 738 22.80 -9.89 2.65
N GLY A 739 22.54 -9.70 3.94
CA GLY A 739 21.60 -10.49 4.73
C GLY A 739 20.67 -9.62 5.53
N GLN A 740 19.52 -10.13 5.90
CA GLN A 740 18.51 -9.43 6.71
C GLN A 740 17.91 -10.36 7.75
N ILE A 741 17.67 -9.83 8.94
CA ILE A 741 16.94 -10.46 10.03
C ILE A 741 15.83 -9.49 10.43
N THR A 742 14.57 -9.95 10.42
CA THR A 742 13.43 -9.17 10.92
C THR A 742 12.78 -9.94 12.06
N ALA A 743 12.71 -9.34 13.23
CA ALA A 743 12.01 -9.87 14.40
C ALA A 743 10.90 -8.91 14.80
N ALA A 744 9.72 -9.45 15.08
CA ALA A 744 8.57 -8.67 15.55
C ALA A 744 7.91 -9.33 16.75
N TYR A 745 7.47 -8.50 17.70
CA TYR A 745 6.68 -8.89 18.86
C TYR A 745 5.52 -7.91 19.03
N ARG A 746 4.35 -8.44 19.35
CA ARG A 746 3.15 -7.68 19.72
C ARG A 746 2.57 -8.26 21.00
N SER A 747 2.29 -7.38 21.96
CA SER A 747 1.65 -7.75 23.21
C SER A 747 0.15 -8.06 23.04
N PRO A 748 -0.51 -8.64 24.03
CA PRO A 748 -1.96 -8.71 24.09
C PRO A 748 -2.63 -7.34 23.94
N ARG A 749 -3.84 -7.31 23.38
CA ARG A 749 -4.67 -6.10 23.24
C ARG A 749 -6.14 -6.41 23.51
N VAL A 750 -6.87 -5.41 23.99
CA VAL A 750 -8.32 -5.53 24.19
C VAL A 750 -9.10 -5.33 22.89
N VAL A 751 -10.18 -6.06 22.77
CA VAL A 751 -11.26 -5.89 21.79
C VAL A 751 -12.58 -5.67 22.56
N ALA A 752 -13.68 -5.32 21.89
CA ALA A 752 -14.94 -4.99 22.58
C ALA A 752 -15.41 -6.08 23.55
N GLN A 753 -15.28 -7.34 23.17
CA GLN A 753 -15.70 -8.50 23.97
C GLN A 753 -14.55 -9.45 24.28
N GLY A 754 -13.38 -8.94 24.70
CA GLY A 754 -12.29 -9.84 25.05
C GLY A 754 -10.89 -9.31 24.75
N THR A 755 -9.96 -10.26 24.56
CA THR A 755 -8.55 -9.97 24.34
C THR A 755 -7.99 -10.78 23.19
N THR A 756 -7.04 -10.18 22.47
CA THR A 756 -6.17 -10.89 21.52
C THR A 756 -4.84 -11.17 22.19
N SER A 757 -4.34 -12.40 22.10
CA SER A 757 -3.07 -12.79 22.71
C SER A 757 -1.87 -12.19 22.00
N HIS A 758 -0.69 -12.32 22.61
CA HIS A 758 0.57 -11.91 22.03
C HIS A 758 0.90 -12.69 20.74
N SER A 759 1.67 -12.06 19.87
CA SER A 759 2.23 -12.68 18.66
C SER A 759 3.69 -12.28 18.46
N TYR A 760 4.48 -13.16 17.85
CA TYR A 760 5.87 -12.89 17.50
C TYR A 760 6.22 -13.60 16.18
N SER A 761 7.24 -13.10 15.48
CA SER A 761 7.74 -13.69 14.24
C SER A 761 9.21 -13.41 14.04
N LEU A 762 9.89 -14.27 13.28
CA LEU A 762 11.28 -14.13 12.86
C LEU A 762 11.39 -14.49 11.38
N ASP A 763 11.88 -13.54 10.58
CA ASP A 763 12.11 -13.71 9.14
C ASP A 763 13.59 -13.50 8.81
N LEU A 764 14.12 -14.27 7.86
CA LEU A 764 15.52 -14.23 7.40
C LEU A 764 15.56 -14.01 5.90
N GLY A 765 16.49 -13.19 5.42
CA GLY A 765 16.71 -12.93 4.00
C GLY A 765 18.20 -12.92 3.64
N LEU A 766 18.51 -13.44 2.45
CA LEU A 766 19.82 -13.34 1.82
C LEU A 766 19.67 -12.83 0.40
N ARG A 767 20.56 -11.94 -0.02
CA ARG A 767 20.58 -11.41 -1.39
C ARG A 767 21.98 -11.38 -1.93
N TYR A 768 22.12 -11.84 -3.17
CA TYR A 768 23.36 -11.78 -3.94
C TYR A 768 23.12 -11.12 -5.29
N THR A 769 23.94 -10.14 -5.64
CA THR A 769 23.84 -9.41 -6.91
C THR A 769 25.03 -9.72 -7.82
N LEU A 770 24.75 -9.87 -9.11
CA LEU A 770 25.69 -10.22 -10.17
C LEU A 770 25.56 -9.23 -11.35
N LEU A 771 26.46 -9.32 -12.33
CA LEU A 771 26.41 -8.53 -13.57
C LEU A 771 26.27 -7.02 -13.30
N ASN A 772 27.14 -6.45 -12.49
CA ASN A 772 27.05 -5.04 -12.08
C ASN A 772 25.69 -4.66 -11.49
N LYS A 773 25.13 -5.54 -10.63
CA LYS A 773 23.81 -5.43 -10.00
C LYS A 773 22.60 -5.58 -10.94
N GLN A 774 22.80 -5.98 -12.20
CA GLN A 774 21.69 -6.26 -13.11
C GLN A 774 20.93 -7.53 -12.76
N LEU A 775 21.62 -8.55 -12.22
CA LEU A 775 21.00 -9.79 -11.78
C LEU A 775 21.00 -9.87 -10.25
N ALA A 776 19.85 -10.02 -9.64
CA ALA A 776 19.68 -10.21 -8.20
C ALA A 776 19.06 -11.60 -7.93
N LEU A 777 19.68 -12.31 -7.00
CA LEU A 777 19.18 -13.56 -6.44
C LEU A 777 18.79 -13.30 -4.99
N ALA A 778 17.57 -13.65 -4.60
CA ALA A 778 17.09 -13.49 -3.24
C ALA A 778 16.55 -14.83 -2.71
N LEU A 779 16.96 -15.16 -1.49
CA LEU A 779 16.48 -16.31 -0.71
C LEU A 779 15.89 -15.76 0.58
N ASN A 780 14.60 -16.03 0.83
CA ASN A 780 13.94 -15.61 2.06
C ASN A 780 13.33 -16.81 2.78
N VAL A 781 13.43 -16.80 4.09
CA VAL A 781 12.76 -17.74 4.99
C VAL A 781 11.86 -16.93 5.90
N ARG A 782 10.55 -17.10 5.73
CA ARG A 782 9.52 -16.40 6.50
C ARG A 782 9.08 -17.25 7.67
N ASP A 783 8.80 -16.58 8.79
CA ASP A 783 8.26 -17.20 10.03
C ASP A 783 9.02 -18.46 10.45
N VAL A 784 10.35 -18.31 10.60
CA VAL A 784 11.26 -19.43 11.01
C VAL A 784 10.75 -20.20 12.22
N LEU A 785 10.11 -19.49 13.16
CA LEU A 785 9.61 -20.04 14.41
C LEU A 785 8.24 -20.71 14.29
N ASP A 786 7.55 -20.59 13.13
CA ASP A 786 6.16 -21.04 12.89
C ASP A 786 5.20 -20.55 13.99
N SER A 787 5.33 -19.29 14.33
CA SER A 787 4.72 -18.70 15.52
C SER A 787 3.54 -17.79 15.21
N ARG A 788 3.30 -17.50 13.94
CA ARG A 788 2.20 -16.63 13.50
C ARG A 788 0.86 -17.34 13.69
N ALA A 789 0.20 -17.04 14.78
CA ALA A 789 -1.17 -17.46 15.06
C ALA A 789 -1.94 -16.28 15.68
N ARG A 790 -3.20 -16.15 15.32
CA ARG A 790 -4.11 -15.18 15.94
C ARG A 790 -4.95 -15.91 16.97
N ARG A 791 -4.75 -15.58 18.22
CA ARG A 791 -5.47 -16.14 19.35
C ARG A 791 -6.33 -15.08 19.99
N ASN A 792 -7.62 -15.37 20.16
CA ASN A 792 -8.57 -14.49 20.82
C ASN A 792 -9.28 -15.23 21.92
N ILE A 793 -9.49 -14.54 23.03
CA ILE A 793 -10.42 -14.95 24.08
C ILE A 793 -11.54 -13.93 24.05
N THR A 794 -12.77 -14.38 23.84
CA THR A 794 -13.95 -13.52 23.79
C THR A 794 -15.01 -14.04 24.76
N TRP A 795 -15.75 -13.14 25.38
CA TRP A 795 -16.79 -13.45 26.34
C TRP A 795 -17.94 -12.45 26.27
N GLY A 796 -19.10 -12.87 26.72
CA GLY A 796 -20.31 -12.06 26.78
C GLY A 796 -21.44 -12.83 27.45
N ASP A 797 -22.66 -12.33 27.29
CA ASP A 797 -23.83 -13.00 27.81
C ASP A 797 -24.01 -14.34 27.13
N GLY A 798 -24.07 -15.40 27.94
CA GLY A 798 -24.25 -16.77 27.51
C GLY A 798 -23.03 -17.49 26.94
N PHE A 799 -21.83 -16.86 26.90
CA PHE A 799 -20.67 -17.54 26.30
C PHE A 799 -19.30 -17.11 26.83
N TRP A 800 -18.35 -18.04 26.72
CA TRP A 800 -16.91 -17.83 26.73
C TRP A 800 -16.28 -18.59 25.55
N GLN A 801 -15.39 -17.97 24.78
CA GLN A 801 -14.81 -18.61 23.60
C GLN A 801 -13.33 -18.30 23.47
N PHE A 802 -12.53 -19.36 23.31
CA PHE A 802 -11.19 -19.27 22.76
C PHE A 802 -11.23 -19.57 21.27
N SER A 803 -10.49 -18.82 20.46
CA SER A 803 -10.30 -19.12 19.05
C SER A 803 -8.84 -18.90 18.65
N GLU A 804 -8.29 -19.83 17.88
CA GLU A 804 -6.98 -19.73 17.26
C GLU A 804 -7.13 -19.92 15.75
N ASN A 805 -6.60 -18.97 14.98
CA ASN A 805 -6.39 -19.12 13.53
C ASN A 805 -4.89 -19.14 13.28
N ARG A 806 -4.39 -20.23 12.72
CA ARG A 806 -3.00 -20.44 12.36
C ARG A 806 -2.88 -20.68 10.87
N TRP A 807 -2.25 -19.74 10.18
CA TRP A 807 -1.80 -19.95 8.81
C TRP A 807 -0.38 -20.50 8.89
N HIS A 808 -0.11 -21.62 8.22
CA HIS A 808 1.24 -22.15 8.14
C HIS A 808 2.08 -21.22 7.25
N SER A 809 2.53 -20.11 7.85
CA SER A 809 3.24 -19.01 7.17
C SER A 809 4.72 -19.32 6.97
N ARG A 810 5.26 -20.36 7.61
CA ARG A 810 6.65 -20.77 7.44
C ARG A 810 6.89 -21.20 5.99
N SER A 811 7.68 -20.42 5.27
CA SER A 811 7.93 -20.65 3.86
C SER A 811 9.35 -20.28 3.48
N VAL A 812 9.87 -20.92 2.43
CA VAL A 812 11.11 -20.55 1.75
C VAL A 812 10.77 -20.05 0.36
N SER A 813 11.25 -18.87 0.02
CA SER A 813 11.10 -18.31 -1.33
C SER A 813 12.46 -18.04 -1.96
N PHE A 814 12.56 -18.35 -3.25
CA PHE A 814 13.70 -18.02 -4.07
C PHE A 814 13.26 -17.19 -5.27
N THR A 815 13.90 -16.05 -5.49
CA THR A 815 13.52 -15.10 -6.54
C THR A 815 14.75 -14.67 -7.33
N ILE A 816 14.60 -14.61 -8.64
CA ILE A 816 15.56 -14.10 -9.60
C ILE A 816 14.97 -12.85 -10.23
N THR A 817 15.70 -11.75 -10.21
CA THR A 817 15.32 -10.49 -10.86
C THR A 817 16.43 -10.05 -11.81
N TYR A 818 16.11 -9.86 -13.08
CA TYR A 818 17.02 -9.31 -14.08
C TYR A 818 16.57 -7.90 -14.47
N ASN A 819 17.44 -6.93 -14.23
CA ASN A 819 17.24 -5.53 -14.53
C ASN A 819 17.95 -5.16 -15.83
N PHE A 820 17.27 -4.51 -16.76
CA PHE A 820 17.79 -4.14 -18.08
C PHE A 820 17.54 -2.66 -18.39
N GLY A 821 18.25 -2.15 -19.40
CA GLY A 821 18.15 -0.76 -19.84
C GLY A 821 19.01 0.21 -19.03
N ASN A 822 18.83 1.50 -19.24
CA ASN A 822 19.63 2.53 -18.61
C ASN A 822 19.10 2.83 -17.20
N GLN A 823 19.61 2.11 -16.19
CA GLN A 823 19.23 2.28 -14.79
C GLN A 823 19.98 3.40 -14.07
N ARG A 824 20.95 3.99 -14.71
CA ARG A 824 21.66 5.15 -14.16
C ARG A 824 20.81 6.38 -14.43
N GLY A 825 20.05 6.81 -13.44
CA GLY A 825 19.46 8.14 -13.46
C GLY A 825 20.55 9.13 -13.80
N ARG A 826 20.32 9.97 -14.79
CA ARG A 826 21.21 11.09 -15.09
C ARG A 826 21.22 11.94 -13.83
N ARG A 827 22.35 11.97 -13.10
CA ARG A 827 22.52 13.01 -12.08
C ARG A 827 22.26 14.33 -12.75
N PRO A 828 21.35 15.18 -12.26
CA PRO A 828 21.14 16.51 -12.86
C PRO A 828 22.49 17.20 -12.85
N ASN A 829 22.91 17.70 -14.03
CA ASN A 829 24.10 18.50 -14.15
C ASN A 829 23.83 19.79 -13.36
N ARG A 830 24.56 20.00 -12.29
CA ARG A 830 24.40 21.14 -11.34
C ARG A 830 24.83 22.48 -11.96
N GLN A 831 24.67 22.64 -13.28
CA GLN A 831 25.07 23.85 -13.99
C GLN A 831 23.98 24.57 -14.79
N ASP A 832 22.74 24.12 -14.75
CA ASP A 832 21.66 24.99 -15.18
C ASP A 832 21.19 25.77 -13.96
N GLY A 833 21.93 26.82 -13.69
CA GLY A 833 21.52 27.88 -12.80
C GLY A 833 20.33 28.59 -13.41
N ASP A 834 19.43 28.84 -12.50
CA ASP A 834 18.46 29.92 -12.52
C ASP A 834 17.18 29.72 -13.33
N LEU A 835 16.15 29.94 -12.56
CA LEU A 835 14.76 30.19 -12.83
C LEU A 835 13.78 29.00 -12.66
N GLY A 836 13.33 28.83 -11.38
CA GLY A 836 11.91 28.75 -11.09
C GLY A 836 11.19 27.52 -11.55
N GLY A 837 11.50 26.41 -10.98
CA GLY A 837 10.65 25.23 -11.03
C GLY A 837 10.95 24.36 -9.84
N ALA A 838 10.28 24.65 -8.71
CA ALA A 838 10.27 23.71 -7.60
C ALA A 838 9.40 22.50 -7.95
N GLY A 839 9.90 21.66 -8.85
CA GLY A 839 9.54 20.26 -8.89
C GLY A 839 10.25 19.59 -7.73
N ASP A 840 9.58 18.70 -7.05
CA ASP A 840 10.09 17.90 -5.92
C ASP A 840 11.31 17.02 -6.28
N ASP A 841 12.43 17.65 -6.64
CA ASP A 841 13.75 17.03 -6.75
C ASP A 841 14.61 17.55 -5.60
N PHE A 842 14.36 17.04 -4.39
CA PHE A 842 15.36 17.14 -3.34
C PHE A 842 16.46 16.14 -3.63
N ASP A 843 17.50 16.63 -4.27
CA ASP A 843 18.80 16.01 -4.35
C ASP A 843 19.33 15.82 -2.91
N ASP A 844 19.62 14.59 -2.57
CA ASP A 844 20.22 14.15 -1.32
C ASP A 844 21.72 14.50 -1.33
N SER A 845 22.02 15.78 -1.30
CA SER A 845 23.34 16.27 -0.91
C SER A 845 23.18 17.02 0.38
N GLY A 846 23.65 16.39 1.46
CA GLY A 846 23.78 17.02 2.76
C GLY A 846 24.58 18.31 2.68
N ASN A 847 23.92 19.36 2.33
CA ASN A 847 24.35 20.69 2.67
C ASN A 847 23.13 21.41 3.26
N THR A 848 23.26 21.70 4.54
CA THR A 848 22.41 22.55 5.30
C THR A 848 22.37 23.94 4.70
N ASN A 849 21.57 24.13 3.64
CA ASN A 849 21.04 25.42 3.28
C ASN A 849 19.57 25.23 2.90
N THR A 850 18.81 25.44 3.88
CA THR A 850 17.44 25.87 3.97
C THR A 850 16.89 26.44 2.67
N ASP A 851 16.23 25.60 1.87
CA ASP A 851 15.13 26.02 1.03
C ASP A 851 14.11 24.90 0.99
N SER A 852 13.45 24.70 2.10
CA SER A 852 12.22 23.94 2.15
C SER A 852 11.08 24.91 1.93
N SER A 853 10.64 25.02 0.70
CA SER A 853 9.31 25.54 0.41
C SER A 853 8.28 24.53 0.96
N PHE A 854 7.30 25.04 1.61
CA PHE A 854 6.14 24.33 2.12
C PHE A 854 5.42 23.54 1.03
#